data_cb6c0be5c2db81b2edec80fa6f2fad8e
#
_entry.id   cb6c0be5c2db81b2edec80fa6f2fad8e
#
_cell.length_a   1.000
_cell.length_b   1.000
_cell.length_c   1.000
_cell.angle_alpha   90.00
_cell.angle_beta   90.00
_cell.angle_gamma   90.00
#
_symmetry.space_group_name_H-M   'P 1'
#
loop_
_entity.id
_entity.type
_entity.pdbx_description
1 polymer ?
#
loop_
_entity_poly.entity_id
_entity_poly.type
_entity_poly.pdbx_seq_one_letter_code
_entity_poly.pdbx_strand_id
1 'polypeptide(L)'
;MKSLSHVFKAVLLVGVSTSVVQVAYAQNSSIDTERENIIIFSRQGEAQLNQAIPKLEALFKRTHDVKVRDDLITLYLRTNQSAKALSLCESCAPAQFSQNELENLGKAARNEKQYDRAIAFYSQLQKQFPDNPNGWLGGALASTETQNYTAAKNALNVYKKRFGQDNAYLDAESYLLDFTEPDMAKLGRWQRQLEQNPKNITLMRELYRLASKYNLQPLQEKLQKAYPDQFNQKDMMWFEHGKTIISSKNATTPTQQEKSFEELTALLAKINPEHPLYQQALQDRFVMGVRLNKFDEIKDDFNTLQAQPNIPAYLEEAFGDYWAAKGSPHKALAIYQSIEQQTLNNKFAVSDSLLHKLSLTSSDAGKFELAQQYLDRMNSNVYINDYTRTSKILNPGYDSRYFGLARLALWRGNSKLAQQLIDDRLFNKTPGDPWVMLQKAELERNRGNYDDAKLWAEKAGYFLSKNDQQEPRNNLAETALSQTDLPTVSKTIDAMTEEQRQSAQSLIKHYEQARSGKVVGSVGLQHRTSPISYSNESSQDYAIYTPKTENGHDLYVHYLGTRSPYDKESLISRRIGVGTELNFYPLQVKMEGGKGIKLNDKAYFSTEANYTLNQHWSFNLNANINGSGTPVKAINKGVYTKDIGFSTTYSYSDIFQAGLGGGVMKFDDGNSRKEANFWLNLNTFKHDRWALTNNFRVD
;
A
#
# COMPACT_ATOMS: atom_id res chain seq x y z
N MET A 1 63.50 65.51 -69.66
CA MET A 1 62.08 65.28 -69.98
C MET A 1 61.51 64.03 -69.33
N LYS A 2 61.83 63.65 -68.06
CA LYS A 2 61.23 62.48 -67.38
C LYS A 2 60.70 62.80 -65.97
N SER A 3 60.57 64.01 -65.60
CA SER A 3 60.16 64.42 -64.30
C SER A 3 58.81 65.11 -64.25
N LEU A 4 58.21 65.51 -65.40
CA LEU A 4 56.89 66.21 -65.41
C LEU A 4 55.66 65.26 -65.52
N SER A 5 55.88 63.97 -65.89
CA SER A 5 54.77 63.01 -66.07
C SER A 5 54.26 62.40 -64.78
N HIS A 6 55.07 62.46 -63.68
CA HIS A 6 54.66 61.84 -62.38
C HIS A 6 53.89 62.82 -61.51
N VAL A 7 54.13 64.16 -61.67
CA VAL A 7 53.37 65.16 -60.91
C VAL A 7 51.92 65.31 -61.41
N PHE A 8 51.68 65.15 -62.72
CA PHE A 8 50.32 65.17 -63.27
C PHE A 8 49.45 63.95 -62.95
N LYS A 9 50.07 62.75 -62.77
CA LYS A 9 49.35 61.55 -62.31
C LYS A 9 49.04 61.62 -60.84
N ALA A 10 49.86 62.20 -60.01
CA ALA A 10 49.63 62.37 -58.59
C ALA A 10 48.50 63.39 -58.26
N VAL A 11 48.40 64.47 -59.04
CA VAL A 11 47.34 65.47 -58.86
C VAL A 11 45.98 65.00 -59.34
N LEU A 12 45.88 64.16 -60.37
CA LEU A 12 44.59 63.53 -60.82
C LEU A 12 44.14 62.45 -59.87
N LEU A 13 45.00 61.69 -59.21
CA LEU A 13 44.67 60.67 -58.21
C LEU A 13 44.19 61.27 -56.89
N VAL A 14 44.76 62.44 -56.47
CA VAL A 14 44.32 63.11 -55.27
C VAL A 14 43.00 63.89 -55.47
N GLY A 15 42.75 64.45 -56.67
CA GLY A 15 41.50 65.13 -56.99
C GLY A 15 40.30 64.16 -57.10
N VAL A 16 40.49 62.91 -57.58
CA VAL A 16 39.43 61.90 -57.65
C VAL A 16 39.15 61.25 -56.29
N SER A 17 40.20 61.08 -55.50
CA SER A 17 40.03 60.50 -54.15
C SER A 17 39.34 61.49 -53.18
N THR A 18 39.57 62.79 -53.26
CA THR A 18 38.90 63.78 -52.44
C THR A 18 37.42 64.02 -52.83
N SER A 19 37.08 63.94 -54.11
CA SER A 19 35.68 64.04 -54.56
C SER A 19 34.83 62.80 -54.22
N VAL A 20 35.40 61.57 -54.30
CA VAL A 20 34.71 60.35 -53.89
C VAL A 20 34.53 60.31 -52.37
N VAL A 21 35.46 60.74 -51.58
CA VAL A 21 35.36 60.85 -50.13
C VAL A 21 34.33 61.91 -49.72
N GLN A 22 34.27 63.09 -50.38
CA GLN A 22 33.27 64.11 -50.09
C GLN A 22 31.83 63.68 -50.52
N VAL A 23 31.66 62.98 -51.61
CA VAL A 23 30.33 62.42 -51.98
C VAL A 23 29.86 61.35 -51.06
N ALA A 24 30.75 60.44 -50.59
CA ALA A 24 30.45 59.44 -49.61
C ALA A 24 30.12 60.05 -48.24
N TYR A 25 30.80 61.08 -47.82
CA TYR A 25 30.46 61.83 -46.58
C TYR A 25 29.13 62.60 -46.67
N ALA A 26 28.81 63.24 -47.79
CA ALA A 26 27.56 63.94 -48.02
C ALA A 26 26.37 62.96 -48.10
N GLN A 27 26.55 61.77 -48.67
CA GLN A 27 25.52 60.75 -48.80
C GLN A 27 25.22 60.10 -47.42
N ASN A 28 26.24 59.80 -46.61
CA ASN A 28 26.07 59.33 -45.25
C ASN A 28 25.40 60.36 -44.33
N SER A 29 25.71 61.63 -44.41
CA SER A 29 25.06 62.70 -43.64
C SER A 29 23.60 62.83 -43.99
N SER A 30 23.19 62.61 -45.23
CA SER A 30 21.78 62.64 -45.69
C SER A 30 20.98 61.42 -45.16
N ILE A 31 21.58 60.26 -45.15
CA ILE A 31 20.95 59.01 -44.60
C ILE A 31 20.77 59.12 -43.07
N ASP A 32 21.78 59.54 -42.35
CA ASP A 32 21.68 59.77 -40.92
C ASP A 32 20.60 60.79 -40.55
N THR A 33 20.48 61.92 -41.29
CA THR A 33 19.43 62.90 -41.04
C THR A 33 18.03 62.35 -41.30
N GLU A 34 17.81 61.59 -42.38
CA GLU A 34 16.54 60.94 -42.66
C GLU A 34 16.16 59.89 -41.59
N ARG A 35 17.10 59.07 -41.18
CA ARG A 35 16.98 58.11 -40.10
C ARG A 35 16.59 58.77 -38.77
N GLU A 36 17.31 59.82 -38.35
CA GLU A 36 17.05 60.52 -37.10
C GLU A 36 15.66 61.16 -37.09
N ASN A 37 15.21 61.77 -38.21
CA ASN A 37 13.87 62.32 -38.34
C ASN A 37 12.77 61.27 -38.15
N ILE A 38 12.97 60.03 -38.71
CA ILE A 38 12.03 58.92 -38.53
C ILE A 38 12.02 58.45 -37.07
N ILE A 39 13.18 58.37 -36.41
CA ILE A 39 13.27 57.99 -35.01
C ILE A 39 12.63 59.02 -34.08
N ILE A 40 12.87 60.34 -34.32
CA ILE A 40 12.22 61.40 -33.55
C ILE A 40 10.70 61.32 -33.72
N PHE A 41 10.23 61.10 -34.94
CA PHE A 41 8.81 60.90 -35.23
C PHE A 41 8.22 59.68 -34.48
N SER A 42 8.96 58.60 -34.40
CA SER A 42 8.50 57.36 -33.70
C SER A 42 8.29 57.53 -32.17
N ARG A 43 8.89 58.60 -31.60
CA ARG A 43 8.80 58.90 -30.15
C ARG A 43 7.57 59.72 -29.76
N GLN A 44 6.83 60.25 -30.75
CA GLN A 44 5.70 61.13 -30.52
C GLN A 44 4.40 60.42 -30.07
N GLY A 45 4.34 59.11 -30.21
CA GLY A 45 3.22 58.30 -29.77
C GLY A 45 3.14 56.93 -30.46
N GLU A 46 2.18 56.09 -30.05
CA GLU A 46 2.02 54.72 -30.59
C GLU A 46 1.65 54.70 -32.05
N ALA A 47 0.77 55.63 -32.48
CA ALA A 47 0.38 55.77 -33.87
C ALA A 47 1.56 56.17 -34.78
N GLN A 48 2.41 57.08 -34.31
CA GLN A 48 3.63 57.54 -34.99
C GLN A 48 4.68 56.44 -35.02
N LEU A 49 4.80 55.65 -33.94
CA LEU A 49 5.70 54.50 -33.87
C LEU A 49 5.32 53.46 -34.97
N ASN A 50 4.06 53.13 -35.10
CA ASN A 50 3.58 52.21 -36.12
C ASN A 50 3.78 52.73 -37.57
N GLN A 51 3.70 54.05 -37.78
CA GLN A 51 3.96 54.70 -39.07
C GLN A 51 5.47 54.84 -39.36
N ALA A 52 6.32 54.90 -38.36
CA ALA A 52 7.77 54.98 -38.49
C ALA A 52 8.41 53.69 -39.04
N ILE A 53 7.85 52.55 -38.68
CA ILE A 53 8.38 51.23 -39.08
C ILE A 53 8.46 51.12 -40.62
N PRO A 54 7.36 51.25 -41.41
CA PRO A 54 7.44 51.12 -42.87
C PRO A 54 8.35 52.16 -43.51
N LYS A 55 8.48 53.35 -42.95
CA LYS A 55 9.45 54.36 -43.43
C LYS A 55 10.89 53.88 -43.23
N LEU A 56 11.18 53.30 -42.08
CA LEU A 56 12.50 52.81 -41.76
C LEU A 56 12.81 51.52 -42.56
N GLU A 57 11.81 50.66 -42.77
CA GLU A 57 11.93 49.50 -43.68
C GLU A 57 12.29 49.91 -45.11
N ALA A 58 11.61 50.94 -45.66
CA ALA A 58 11.93 51.49 -46.97
C ALA A 58 13.33 52.10 -47.04
N LEU A 59 13.77 52.81 -46.00
CA LEU A 59 15.12 53.37 -45.91
C LEU A 59 16.16 52.25 -45.84
N PHE A 60 15.94 51.22 -45.02
CA PHE A 60 16.84 50.05 -44.91
C PHE A 60 16.93 49.29 -46.22
N LYS A 61 15.84 49.04 -46.90
CA LYS A 61 15.80 48.35 -48.22
C LYS A 61 16.62 49.10 -49.28
N ARG A 62 16.63 50.42 -49.20
CA ARG A 62 17.35 51.30 -50.15
C ARG A 62 18.84 51.43 -49.86
N THR A 63 19.19 51.42 -48.54
CA THR A 63 20.55 51.83 -48.12
C THR A 63 21.36 50.65 -47.59
N HIS A 64 20.73 49.62 -47.05
CA HIS A 64 21.37 48.53 -46.27
C HIS A 64 22.27 49.05 -45.14
N ASP A 65 21.98 50.28 -44.65
CA ASP A 65 22.77 50.93 -43.61
C ASP A 65 22.59 50.21 -42.27
N VAL A 66 23.72 49.98 -41.55
CA VAL A 66 23.76 49.23 -40.30
C VAL A 66 23.02 49.99 -39.19
N LYS A 67 23.13 51.36 -39.14
CA LYS A 67 22.43 52.15 -38.14
C LYS A 67 20.93 52.13 -38.32
N VAL A 68 20.48 52.13 -39.59
CA VAL A 68 19.04 52.00 -39.95
C VAL A 68 18.53 50.62 -39.53
N ARG A 69 19.34 49.56 -39.71
CA ARG A 69 19.02 48.20 -39.27
C ARG A 69 18.88 48.12 -37.75
N ASP A 70 19.81 48.71 -37.01
CA ASP A 70 19.80 48.75 -35.56
C ASP A 70 18.55 49.45 -34.99
N ASP A 71 18.19 50.63 -35.55
CA ASP A 71 16.96 51.30 -35.18
C ASP A 71 15.71 50.53 -35.54
N LEU A 72 15.67 49.84 -36.70
CA LEU A 72 14.56 49.02 -37.13
C LEU A 72 14.34 47.81 -36.22
N ILE A 73 15.43 47.11 -35.81
CA ILE A 73 15.39 46.06 -34.82
C ILE A 73 14.77 46.58 -33.51
N THR A 74 15.20 47.76 -33.06
CA THR A 74 14.67 48.39 -31.86
C THR A 74 13.17 48.70 -31.94
N LEU A 75 12.69 49.25 -33.07
CA LEU A 75 11.29 49.56 -33.27
C LEU A 75 10.42 48.29 -33.36
N TYR A 76 10.89 47.22 -34.00
CA TYR A 76 10.20 45.92 -34.03
C TYR A 76 10.03 45.35 -32.62
N LEU A 77 11.02 45.39 -31.78
CA LEU A 77 10.91 44.94 -30.41
C LEU A 77 9.89 45.75 -29.60
N ARG A 78 9.92 47.10 -29.75
CA ARG A 78 8.95 47.99 -29.08
C ARG A 78 7.48 47.71 -29.49
N THR A 79 7.28 47.12 -30.66
CA THR A 79 5.97 46.76 -31.20
C THR A 79 5.68 45.25 -31.17
N ASN A 80 6.43 44.46 -30.36
CA ASN A 80 6.32 43.03 -30.20
C ASN A 80 6.44 42.23 -31.52
N GLN A 81 7.21 42.74 -32.50
CA GLN A 81 7.44 42.08 -33.80
C GLN A 81 8.84 41.39 -33.80
N SER A 82 9.10 40.54 -32.77
CA SER A 82 10.40 39.89 -32.59
C SER A 82 10.83 39.02 -33.76
N ALA A 83 9.88 38.31 -34.42
CA ALA A 83 10.18 37.51 -35.60
C ALA A 83 10.72 38.35 -36.77
N LYS A 84 10.14 39.56 -37.01
CA LYS A 84 10.67 40.46 -38.05
C LYS A 84 12.06 41.02 -37.72
N ALA A 85 12.31 41.32 -36.45
CA ALA A 85 13.66 41.73 -36.01
C ALA A 85 14.70 40.69 -36.36
N LEU A 86 14.39 39.38 -36.09
CA LEU A 86 15.27 38.26 -36.39
C LEU A 86 15.46 37.97 -37.90
N SER A 87 14.48 38.35 -38.74
CA SER A 87 14.56 38.13 -40.17
C SER A 87 15.37 39.18 -40.93
N LEU A 88 15.69 40.33 -40.28
CA LEU A 88 16.48 41.40 -40.94
C LEU A 88 17.88 40.97 -41.35
N CYS A 89 18.43 39.97 -40.72
CA CYS A 89 19.75 39.48 -41.05
C CYS A 89 19.95 37.99 -40.62
N GLU A 90 19.27 37.08 -41.31
CA GLU A 90 19.32 35.64 -41.01
C GLU A 90 20.72 35.03 -41.24
N SER A 91 21.45 35.54 -42.20
CA SER A 91 22.78 35.05 -42.61
C SER A 91 23.94 35.80 -41.97
N CYS A 92 23.67 36.84 -41.12
CA CYS A 92 24.72 37.65 -40.51
C CYS A 92 25.40 36.91 -39.34
N ALA A 93 26.70 36.87 -39.33
CA ALA A 93 27.44 36.40 -38.18
C ALA A 93 27.27 37.34 -36.97
N PRO A 94 27.08 36.80 -35.75
CA PRO A 94 26.90 37.65 -34.56
C PRO A 94 28.01 38.70 -34.33
N ALA A 95 29.23 38.46 -34.80
CA ALA A 95 30.33 39.39 -34.69
C ALA A 95 30.19 40.70 -35.51
N GLN A 96 29.22 40.76 -36.41
CA GLN A 96 28.96 41.92 -37.27
C GLN A 96 27.91 42.89 -36.69
N PHE A 97 27.31 42.56 -35.57
CA PHE A 97 26.27 43.36 -34.96
C PHE A 97 26.85 44.37 -33.93
N SER A 98 26.19 45.51 -33.82
CA SER A 98 26.47 46.50 -32.79
C SER A 98 26.06 45.98 -31.38
N GLN A 99 26.48 46.67 -30.35
CA GLN A 99 26.08 46.35 -28.97
C GLN A 99 24.55 46.32 -28.81
N ASN A 100 23.85 47.33 -29.37
CA ASN A 100 22.41 47.47 -29.28
C ASN A 100 21.70 46.36 -30.11
N GLU A 101 22.18 46.04 -31.31
CA GLU A 101 21.65 44.96 -32.12
C GLU A 101 21.79 43.60 -31.42
N LEU A 102 22.96 43.29 -30.85
CA LEU A 102 23.18 42.02 -30.13
C LEU A 102 22.26 41.88 -28.93
N GLU A 103 22.06 42.96 -28.17
CA GLU A 103 21.16 42.97 -27.03
C GLU A 103 19.69 42.73 -27.49
N ASN A 104 19.23 43.49 -28.49
CA ASN A 104 17.88 43.43 -28.97
C ASN A 104 17.58 42.13 -29.72
N LEU A 105 18.50 41.62 -30.53
CA LEU A 105 18.35 40.30 -31.20
C LEU A 105 18.35 39.15 -30.20
N GLY A 106 19.15 39.27 -29.13
CA GLY A 106 19.11 38.32 -28.01
C GLY A 106 17.73 38.29 -27.33
N LYS A 107 17.15 39.47 -27.06
CA LYS A 107 15.77 39.59 -26.54
C LYS A 107 14.74 39.05 -27.52
N ALA A 108 14.83 39.38 -28.81
CA ALA A 108 13.95 38.89 -29.85
C ALA A 108 13.96 37.36 -29.96
N ALA A 109 15.16 36.77 -29.94
CA ALA A 109 15.32 35.32 -30.02
C ALA A 109 14.73 34.61 -28.77
N ARG A 110 14.88 35.17 -27.58
CA ARG A 110 14.19 34.66 -26.38
C ARG A 110 12.68 34.73 -26.48
N ASN A 111 12.14 35.86 -26.96
CA ASN A 111 10.69 36.04 -27.14
C ASN A 111 10.09 35.01 -28.11
N GLU A 112 10.83 34.69 -29.19
CA GLU A 112 10.46 33.67 -30.17
C GLU A 112 10.88 32.24 -29.77
N LYS A 113 11.34 32.04 -28.52
CA LYS A 113 11.81 30.74 -27.98
C LYS A 113 12.95 30.10 -28.78
N GLN A 114 13.71 30.91 -29.54
CA GLN A 114 14.91 30.46 -30.27
C GLN A 114 16.13 30.59 -29.36
N TYR A 115 16.16 29.81 -28.29
CA TYR A 115 17.11 29.98 -27.17
C TYR A 115 18.57 29.81 -27.59
N ASP A 116 18.88 28.89 -28.50
CA ASP A 116 20.25 28.72 -28.99
C ASP A 116 20.77 29.96 -29.74
N ARG A 117 19.90 30.60 -30.54
CA ARG A 117 20.22 31.88 -31.17
C ARG A 117 20.38 32.99 -30.14
N ALA A 118 19.52 33.03 -29.13
CA ALA A 118 19.66 34.00 -28.04
C ALA A 118 21.00 33.86 -27.32
N ILE A 119 21.39 32.61 -27.00
CA ILE A 119 22.69 32.32 -26.38
C ILE A 119 23.84 32.80 -27.29
N ALA A 120 23.79 32.58 -28.60
CA ALA A 120 24.81 33.03 -29.53
C ALA A 120 24.93 34.56 -29.53
N PHE A 121 23.81 35.29 -29.58
CA PHE A 121 23.84 36.76 -29.52
C PHE A 121 24.37 37.27 -28.17
N TYR A 122 23.89 36.73 -27.05
CA TYR A 122 24.38 37.17 -25.72
C TYR A 122 25.85 36.77 -25.47
N SER A 123 26.30 35.65 -25.94
CA SER A 123 27.70 35.24 -25.83
C SER A 123 28.60 36.16 -26.64
N GLN A 124 28.16 36.62 -27.82
CA GLN A 124 28.90 37.61 -28.60
C GLN A 124 28.88 38.98 -27.92
N LEU A 125 27.75 39.37 -27.34
CA LEU A 125 27.65 40.61 -26.53
C LEU A 125 28.59 40.61 -25.33
N GLN A 126 28.65 39.53 -24.59
CA GLN A 126 29.59 39.30 -23.48
C GLN A 126 31.07 39.41 -23.92
N LYS A 127 31.36 38.88 -25.10
CA LYS A 127 32.73 38.85 -25.64
C LYS A 127 33.20 40.23 -26.12
N GLN A 128 32.36 40.96 -26.86
CA GLN A 128 32.70 42.25 -27.46
C GLN A 128 32.46 43.42 -26.49
N PHE A 129 31.44 43.33 -25.67
CA PHE A 129 30.98 44.40 -24.78
C PHE A 129 30.78 43.86 -23.35
N PRO A 130 31.86 43.42 -22.68
CA PRO A 130 31.77 42.75 -21.38
C PRO A 130 31.18 43.63 -20.25
N ASP A 131 31.17 44.93 -20.45
CA ASP A 131 30.59 45.92 -19.52
C ASP A 131 29.09 46.18 -19.77
N ASN A 132 28.50 45.49 -20.73
CA ASN A 132 27.06 45.54 -20.90
C ASN A 132 26.40 44.50 -19.97
N PRO A 133 25.60 44.96 -18.93
CA PRO A 133 24.95 44.02 -17.99
C PRO A 133 23.92 43.09 -18.64
N ASN A 134 23.21 43.57 -19.70
CA ASN A 134 22.16 42.82 -20.37
C ASN A 134 22.71 41.58 -21.11
N GLY A 135 23.95 41.59 -21.53
CA GLY A 135 24.62 40.43 -22.10
C GLY A 135 24.71 39.29 -21.09
N TRP A 136 25.06 39.56 -19.86
CA TRP A 136 25.20 38.57 -18.80
C TRP A 136 23.84 38.08 -18.29
N LEU A 137 22.89 39.03 -18.03
CA LEU A 137 21.54 38.67 -17.58
C LEU A 137 20.77 37.89 -18.66
N GLY A 138 20.77 38.38 -19.90
CA GLY A 138 20.10 37.73 -21.00
C GLY A 138 20.69 36.35 -21.32
N GLY A 139 22.02 36.24 -21.24
CA GLY A 139 22.72 34.96 -21.38
C GLY A 139 22.37 33.97 -20.28
N ALA A 140 22.26 34.42 -19.03
CA ALA A 140 21.82 33.58 -17.91
C ALA A 140 20.39 33.07 -18.10
N LEU A 141 19.48 33.98 -18.45
CA LEU A 141 18.08 33.64 -18.67
C LEU A 141 17.90 32.63 -19.84
N ALA A 142 18.58 32.87 -20.99
CA ALA A 142 18.55 31.98 -22.14
C ALA A 142 19.16 30.60 -21.83
N SER A 143 20.24 30.57 -21.06
CA SER A 143 20.88 29.33 -20.59
C SER A 143 19.99 28.54 -19.62
N THR A 144 19.19 29.24 -18.79
CA THR A 144 18.20 28.58 -17.90
C THR A 144 17.12 27.88 -18.73
N GLU A 145 16.61 28.51 -19.78
CA GLU A 145 15.59 27.95 -20.67
C GLU A 145 16.08 26.67 -21.39
N THR A 146 17.37 26.62 -21.75
CA THR A 146 17.99 25.42 -22.36
C THR A 146 18.48 24.40 -21.34
N GLN A 147 18.13 24.57 -20.06
CA GLN A 147 18.54 23.72 -18.94
C GLN A 147 20.07 23.67 -18.73
N ASN A 148 20.82 24.59 -19.30
CA ASN A 148 22.26 24.73 -19.04
C ASN A 148 22.49 25.58 -17.79
N TYR A 149 22.11 25.04 -16.64
CA TYR A 149 22.15 25.73 -15.34
C TYR A 149 23.57 26.13 -14.91
N THR A 150 24.58 25.38 -15.35
CA THR A 150 25.98 25.71 -15.08
C THR A 150 26.39 27.03 -15.80
N ALA A 151 26.05 27.14 -17.08
CA ALA A 151 26.31 28.37 -17.83
C ALA A 151 25.53 29.58 -17.26
N ALA A 152 24.25 29.37 -16.91
CA ALA A 152 23.41 30.37 -16.30
C ALA A 152 24.01 30.88 -14.99
N LYS A 153 24.43 29.98 -14.10
CA LYS A 153 25.07 30.34 -12.82
C LYS A 153 26.39 31.09 -13.01
N ASN A 154 27.21 30.68 -13.99
CA ASN A 154 28.44 31.34 -14.30
C ASN A 154 28.21 32.79 -14.79
N ALA A 155 27.23 33.00 -15.68
CA ALA A 155 26.88 34.34 -16.18
C ALA A 155 26.40 35.25 -15.02
N LEU A 156 25.55 34.75 -14.12
CA LEU A 156 25.10 35.48 -12.93
C LEU A 156 26.26 35.78 -11.97
N ASN A 157 27.19 34.85 -11.79
CA ASN A 157 28.37 35.12 -10.96
C ASN A 157 29.26 36.21 -11.53
N VAL A 158 29.42 36.28 -12.86
CA VAL A 158 30.17 37.41 -13.51
C VAL A 158 29.40 38.71 -13.36
N TYR A 159 28.07 38.69 -13.59
CA TYR A 159 27.24 39.86 -13.37
C TYR A 159 27.39 40.41 -11.95
N LYS A 160 27.22 39.58 -10.94
CA LYS A 160 27.36 39.94 -9.52
C LYS A 160 28.69 40.59 -9.20
N LYS A 161 29.78 40.05 -9.76
CA LYS A 161 31.14 40.61 -9.53
C LYS A 161 31.35 41.95 -10.19
N ARG A 162 30.72 42.22 -11.34
CA ARG A 162 30.94 43.45 -12.11
C ARG A 162 29.97 44.57 -11.79
N PHE A 163 28.69 44.19 -11.57
CA PHE A 163 27.56 45.13 -11.48
C PHE A 163 26.88 45.14 -10.11
N GLY A 164 27.19 44.16 -9.25
CA GLY A 164 26.55 44.03 -7.94
C GLY A 164 25.31 43.15 -7.95
N GLN A 165 24.52 43.24 -6.88
CA GLN A 165 23.25 42.51 -6.69
C GLN A 165 22.09 43.50 -6.73
N ASP A 166 21.75 44.00 -7.91
CA ASP A 166 20.59 44.83 -8.12
C ASP A 166 19.32 44.00 -8.31
N ASN A 167 18.18 44.66 -8.50
CA ASN A 167 16.88 43.96 -8.69
C ASN A 167 16.91 43.06 -9.92
N ALA A 168 17.57 43.44 -11.01
CA ALA A 168 17.65 42.65 -12.23
C ALA A 168 18.44 41.35 -12.02
N TYR A 169 19.52 41.39 -11.23
CA TYR A 169 20.25 40.21 -10.78
C TYR A 169 19.37 39.31 -9.93
N LEU A 170 18.67 39.87 -8.92
CA LEU A 170 17.83 39.12 -8.02
C LEU A 170 16.67 38.41 -8.76
N ASP A 171 16.07 39.07 -9.74
CA ASP A 171 15.04 38.50 -10.59
C ASP A 171 15.57 37.34 -11.43
N ALA A 172 16.74 37.51 -12.06
CA ALA A 172 17.36 36.47 -12.86
C ALA A 172 17.85 35.28 -12.02
N GLU A 173 18.39 35.55 -10.84
CA GLU A 173 18.80 34.52 -9.86
C GLU A 173 17.56 33.74 -9.38
N SER A 174 16.49 34.46 -9.03
CA SER A 174 15.21 33.81 -8.63
C SER A 174 14.67 32.91 -9.73
N TYR A 175 14.70 33.36 -10.98
CA TYR A 175 14.29 32.59 -12.12
C TYR A 175 15.12 31.31 -12.30
N LEU A 176 16.44 31.38 -12.16
CA LEU A 176 17.31 30.20 -12.19
C LEU A 176 17.00 29.25 -11.02
N LEU A 177 16.77 29.78 -9.82
CA LEU A 177 16.45 28.99 -8.62
C LEU A 177 15.10 28.26 -8.77
N ASP A 178 14.15 28.79 -9.53
CA ASP A 178 12.87 28.11 -9.79
C ASP A 178 13.05 26.76 -10.50
N PHE A 179 14.14 26.57 -11.22
CA PHE A 179 14.47 25.32 -11.91
C PHE A 179 15.47 24.44 -11.15
N THR A 180 16.32 25.02 -10.32
CA THR A 180 17.46 24.30 -9.72
C THR A 180 17.31 24.03 -8.23
N GLU A 181 16.45 24.77 -7.54
CA GLU A 181 16.26 24.69 -6.11
C GLU A 181 15.32 23.54 -5.75
N PRO A 182 15.60 22.76 -4.67
CA PRO A 182 14.66 21.80 -4.14
C PRO A 182 13.34 22.47 -3.74
N ASP A 183 12.24 21.76 -3.92
CA ASP A 183 10.89 22.28 -3.67
C ASP A 183 10.71 22.88 -2.27
N MET A 184 11.33 22.31 -1.24
CA MET A 184 11.22 22.83 0.13
C MET A 184 11.95 24.18 0.31
N ALA A 185 13.11 24.36 -0.32
CA ALA A 185 13.81 25.64 -0.32
C ALA A 185 13.02 26.67 -1.12
N LYS A 186 12.47 26.27 -2.26
CA LYS A 186 11.58 27.08 -3.12
C LYS A 186 10.35 27.59 -2.34
N LEU A 187 9.69 26.71 -1.56
CA LEU A 187 8.59 27.12 -0.68
C LEU A 187 9.00 28.26 0.24
N GLY A 188 10.12 28.14 0.94
CA GLY A 188 10.60 29.17 1.86
C GLY A 188 10.95 30.47 1.17
N ARG A 189 11.55 30.43 -0.03
CA ARG A 189 11.86 31.62 -0.84
C ARG A 189 10.59 32.31 -1.33
N TRP A 190 9.66 31.56 -1.91
CA TRP A 190 8.39 32.09 -2.41
C TRP A 190 7.51 32.67 -1.31
N GLN A 191 7.50 32.11 -0.10
CA GLN A 191 6.81 32.69 1.05
C GLN A 191 7.36 34.08 1.37
N ARG A 192 8.70 34.24 1.48
CA ARG A 192 9.31 35.53 1.73
C ARG A 192 9.04 36.55 0.62
N GLN A 193 9.07 36.11 -0.64
CA GLN A 193 8.78 37.01 -1.78
C GLN A 193 7.30 37.45 -1.78
N LEU A 194 6.37 36.56 -1.42
CA LEU A 194 4.96 36.89 -1.30
C LEU A 194 4.69 37.84 -0.12
N GLU A 195 5.40 37.69 0.97
CA GLU A 195 5.34 38.61 2.14
C GLU A 195 5.84 40.03 1.77
N GLN A 196 6.85 40.13 0.92
CA GLN A 196 7.35 41.38 0.39
C GLN A 196 6.42 42.02 -0.65
N ASN A 197 5.76 41.23 -1.46
CA ASN A 197 4.80 41.66 -2.47
C ASN A 197 3.50 40.88 -2.39
N PRO A 198 2.58 41.17 -1.45
CA PRO A 198 1.34 40.44 -1.25
C PRO A 198 0.35 40.52 -2.44
N LYS A 199 0.57 41.46 -3.38
CA LYS A 199 -0.28 41.59 -4.58
C LYS A 199 0.13 40.67 -5.72
N ASN A 200 1.20 39.89 -5.58
CA ASN A 200 1.63 38.94 -6.61
C ASN A 200 0.79 37.66 -6.57
N ILE A 201 -0.38 37.71 -7.22
CA ILE A 201 -1.35 36.61 -7.27
C ILE A 201 -0.77 35.40 -8.01
N THR A 202 0.07 35.59 -9.01
CA THR A 202 0.71 34.48 -9.73
C THR A 202 1.62 33.67 -8.79
N LEU A 203 2.46 34.35 -8.04
CA LEU A 203 3.34 33.70 -7.05
C LEU A 203 2.53 33.00 -5.95
N MET A 204 1.45 33.64 -5.47
CA MET A 204 0.53 33.04 -4.50
C MET A 204 -0.04 31.71 -5.00
N ARG A 205 -0.52 31.66 -6.26
CA ARG A 205 -1.08 30.45 -6.88
C ARG A 205 -0.04 29.35 -7.04
N GLU A 206 1.19 29.69 -7.46
CA GLU A 206 2.30 28.73 -7.54
C GLU A 206 2.71 28.19 -6.16
N LEU A 207 2.77 29.06 -5.15
CA LEU A 207 3.01 28.67 -3.77
C LEU A 207 1.92 27.73 -3.24
N TYR A 208 0.66 28.05 -3.52
CA TYR A 208 -0.47 27.18 -3.14
C TYR A 208 -0.41 25.82 -3.84
N ARG A 209 -0.10 25.79 -5.15
CA ARG A 209 0.06 24.57 -5.94
C ARG A 209 1.18 23.67 -5.36
N LEU A 210 2.31 24.29 -4.99
CA LEU A 210 3.42 23.57 -4.39
C LEU A 210 3.08 23.06 -2.98
N ALA A 211 2.38 23.87 -2.18
CA ALA A 211 1.85 23.48 -0.88
C ALA A 211 0.86 22.31 -0.99
N SER A 212 0.02 22.31 -2.02
CA SER A 212 -0.91 21.20 -2.30
C SER A 212 -0.18 19.91 -2.69
N LYS A 213 0.85 20.01 -3.51
CA LYS A 213 1.69 18.85 -3.90
C LYS A 213 2.26 18.11 -2.67
N TYR A 214 2.62 18.84 -1.63
CA TYR A 214 3.18 18.29 -0.40
C TYR A 214 2.18 18.20 0.75
N ASN A 215 0.91 18.47 0.50
CA ASN A 215 -0.16 18.46 1.50
C ASN A 215 0.16 19.33 2.74
N LEU A 216 0.75 20.51 2.53
CA LEU A 216 1.10 21.45 3.61
C LEU A 216 -0.15 22.25 4.03
N GLN A 217 -1.06 21.62 4.74
CA GLN A 217 -2.37 22.17 5.11
C GLN A 217 -2.27 23.52 5.82
N PRO A 218 -1.39 23.74 6.81
CA PRO A 218 -1.31 25.04 7.49
C PRO A 218 -0.98 26.18 6.54
N LEU A 219 -0.12 25.95 5.52
CA LEU A 219 0.19 26.93 4.50
C LEU A 219 -0.97 27.16 3.54
N GLN A 220 -1.64 26.09 3.12
CA GLN A 220 -2.85 26.20 2.28
C GLN A 220 -3.94 27.00 2.99
N GLU A 221 -4.23 26.72 4.27
CA GLU A 221 -5.21 27.47 5.07
C GLU A 221 -4.81 28.95 5.23
N LYS A 222 -3.53 29.22 5.49
CA LYS A 222 -3.01 30.61 5.58
C LYS A 222 -3.27 31.36 4.28
N LEU A 223 -2.99 30.75 3.13
CA LEU A 223 -3.19 31.38 1.82
C LEU A 223 -4.68 31.57 1.50
N GLN A 224 -5.52 30.58 1.77
CA GLN A 224 -6.97 30.68 1.57
C GLN A 224 -7.60 31.81 2.41
N LYS A 225 -7.16 31.96 3.67
CA LYS A 225 -7.61 33.04 4.54
C LYS A 225 -7.12 34.43 4.07
N ALA A 226 -5.90 34.51 3.55
CA ALA A 226 -5.31 35.76 3.08
C ALA A 226 -5.86 36.21 1.72
N TYR A 227 -6.29 35.27 0.88
CA TYR A 227 -6.73 35.52 -0.50
C TYR A 227 -8.07 34.83 -0.83
N PRO A 228 -9.15 35.04 -0.07
CA PRO A 228 -10.38 34.25 -0.19
C PRO A 228 -11.00 34.31 -1.60
N ASP A 229 -10.92 35.42 -2.28
CA ASP A 229 -11.47 35.62 -3.63
C ASP A 229 -10.69 34.90 -4.74
N GLN A 230 -9.54 34.32 -4.42
CA GLN A 230 -8.68 33.64 -5.38
C GLN A 230 -8.92 32.11 -5.44
N PHE A 231 -9.76 31.57 -4.56
CA PHE A 231 -10.05 30.16 -4.45
C PHE A 231 -11.52 29.88 -4.81
N ASN A 232 -11.73 28.98 -5.73
CA ASN A 232 -13.07 28.56 -6.15
C ASN A 232 -13.47 27.25 -5.43
N GLN A 233 -14.69 26.78 -5.67
CA GLN A 233 -15.21 25.55 -5.06
C GLN A 233 -14.35 24.32 -5.41
N LYS A 234 -13.72 24.26 -6.58
CA LYS A 234 -12.83 23.16 -6.96
C LYS A 234 -11.57 23.14 -6.10
N ASP A 235 -10.97 24.30 -5.86
CA ASP A 235 -9.78 24.42 -5.00
C ASP A 235 -10.10 23.97 -3.57
N MET A 236 -11.28 24.30 -3.06
CA MET A 236 -11.75 23.90 -1.73
C MET A 236 -11.97 22.38 -1.65
N MET A 237 -12.53 21.75 -2.66
CA MET A 237 -12.70 20.28 -2.70
C MET A 237 -11.36 19.55 -2.68
N TRP A 238 -10.37 20.02 -3.44
CA TRP A 238 -9.01 19.47 -3.41
C TRP A 238 -8.36 19.62 -2.02
N PHE A 239 -8.58 20.75 -1.38
CA PHE A 239 -8.08 21.00 -0.04
C PHE A 239 -8.72 20.06 0.99
N GLU A 240 -10.05 19.92 1.00
CA GLU A 240 -10.77 18.99 1.90
C GLU A 240 -10.32 17.54 1.67
N HIS A 241 -10.16 17.11 0.43
CA HIS A 241 -9.62 15.80 0.11
C HIS A 241 -8.22 15.60 0.72
N GLY A 242 -7.31 16.54 0.49
CA GLY A 242 -5.96 16.50 1.05
C GLY A 242 -5.95 16.43 2.57
N LYS A 243 -6.87 17.15 3.23
CA LYS A 243 -7.06 17.12 4.68
C LYS A 243 -7.49 15.73 5.17
N THR A 244 -8.47 15.13 4.52
CA THR A 244 -8.93 13.78 4.85
C THR A 244 -7.83 12.74 4.66
N ILE A 245 -7.04 12.83 3.59
CA ILE A 245 -5.91 11.91 3.36
C ILE A 245 -4.82 12.05 4.43
N ILE A 246 -4.50 13.27 4.89
CA ILE A 246 -3.55 13.46 5.99
C ILE A 246 -4.13 12.93 7.31
N SER A 247 -5.41 13.21 7.59
CA SER A 247 -6.10 12.66 8.75
C SER A 247 -6.00 11.14 8.77
N SER A 248 -6.26 10.48 7.66
CA SER A 248 -6.13 9.03 7.50
C SER A 248 -4.69 8.52 7.72
N LYS A 249 -3.68 9.23 7.20
CA LYS A 249 -2.27 8.84 7.41
C LYS A 249 -1.82 8.98 8.86
N ASN A 250 -2.36 9.94 9.58
CA ASN A 250 -2.05 10.20 10.98
C ASN A 250 -2.95 9.41 11.94
N ALA A 251 -3.96 8.73 11.43
CA ALA A 251 -4.87 7.91 12.21
C ALA A 251 -4.14 6.70 12.78
N THR A 252 -3.96 6.66 14.08
CA THR A 252 -3.29 5.58 14.81
C THR A 252 -4.28 4.57 15.37
N THR A 253 -5.56 4.92 15.45
CA THR A 253 -6.62 4.06 15.99
C THR A 253 -7.62 3.69 14.90
N PRO A 254 -8.26 2.51 15.00
CA PRO A 254 -9.31 2.09 14.07
C PRO A 254 -10.45 3.11 13.95
N THR A 255 -10.89 3.69 15.06
CA THR A 255 -11.95 4.72 15.08
C THR A 255 -11.56 5.97 14.28
N GLN A 256 -10.31 6.41 14.38
CA GLN A 256 -9.81 7.54 13.59
C GLN A 256 -9.75 7.20 12.10
N GLN A 257 -9.36 5.98 11.76
CA GLN A 257 -9.34 5.50 10.37
C GLN A 257 -10.75 5.40 9.80
N GLU A 258 -11.71 4.89 10.58
CA GLU A 258 -13.10 4.82 10.19
C GLU A 258 -13.71 6.21 9.94
N LYS A 259 -13.46 7.16 10.84
CA LYS A 259 -13.86 8.56 10.66
C LYS A 259 -13.31 9.16 9.36
N SER A 260 -12.05 8.88 9.03
CA SER A 260 -11.46 9.35 7.77
C SER A 260 -12.14 8.72 6.54
N PHE A 261 -12.55 7.46 6.63
CA PHE A 261 -13.33 6.80 5.57
C PHE A 261 -14.72 7.42 5.39
N GLU A 262 -15.41 7.74 6.49
CA GLU A 262 -16.70 8.41 6.46
C GLU A 262 -16.58 9.84 5.88
N GLU A 263 -15.59 10.62 6.31
CA GLU A 263 -15.30 11.94 5.78
C GLU A 263 -15.05 11.90 4.25
N LEU A 264 -14.25 10.92 3.78
CA LEU A 264 -13.99 10.75 2.36
C LEU A 264 -15.25 10.31 1.59
N THR A 265 -16.07 9.46 2.19
CA THR A 265 -17.36 9.04 1.61
C THR A 265 -18.31 10.23 1.48
N ALA A 266 -18.40 11.07 2.51
CA ALA A 266 -19.23 12.29 2.49
C ALA A 266 -18.71 13.33 1.47
N LEU A 267 -17.39 13.43 1.30
CA LEU A 267 -16.78 14.29 0.31
C LEU A 267 -17.08 13.78 -1.10
N LEU A 268 -16.90 12.48 -1.36
CA LEU A 268 -17.16 11.87 -2.66
C LEU A 268 -18.62 12.09 -3.12
N ALA A 269 -19.57 12.03 -2.19
CA ALA A 269 -20.98 12.30 -2.49
C ALA A 269 -21.28 13.74 -2.95
N LYS A 270 -20.38 14.70 -2.65
CA LYS A 270 -20.49 16.11 -3.06
C LYS A 270 -19.75 16.42 -4.36
N ILE A 271 -18.90 15.53 -4.83
CA ILE A 271 -18.08 15.75 -6.03
C ILE A 271 -18.87 15.28 -7.26
N ASN A 272 -18.96 16.14 -8.27
CA ASN A 272 -19.51 15.71 -9.56
C ASN A 272 -18.61 14.60 -10.17
N PRO A 273 -19.19 13.49 -10.67
CA PRO A 273 -18.42 12.40 -11.30
C PRO A 273 -17.49 12.82 -12.45
N GLU A 274 -17.79 13.92 -13.15
CA GLU A 274 -16.94 14.48 -14.20
C GLU A 274 -15.74 15.29 -13.67
N HIS A 275 -15.72 15.57 -12.37
CA HIS A 275 -14.63 16.33 -11.76
C HIS A 275 -13.38 15.46 -11.64
N PRO A 276 -12.17 15.95 -11.99
CA PRO A 276 -10.93 15.16 -11.92
C PRO A 276 -10.65 14.53 -10.54
N LEU A 277 -11.04 15.20 -9.46
CA LEU A 277 -10.90 14.71 -8.10
C LEU A 277 -11.76 13.47 -7.80
N TYR A 278 -12.89 13.29 -8.50
CA TYR A 278 -13.82 12.19 -8.23
C TYR A 278 -13.11 10.83 -8.31
N GLN A 279 -12.36 10.62 -9.38
CA GLN A 279 -11.64 9.39 -9.60
C GLN A 279 -10.60 9.12 -8.51
N GLN A 280 -9.84 10.13 -8.11
CA GLN A 280 -8.85 9.99 -7.05
C GLN A 280 -9.51 9.72 -5.70
N ALA A 281 -10.56 10.45 -5.35
CA ALA A 281 -11.30 10.26 -4.11
C ALA A 281 -11.94 8.84 -4.05
N LEU A 282 -12.44 8.33 -5.18
CA LEU A 282 -12.97 6.97 -5.30
C LEU A 282 -11.88 5.90 -5.08
N GLN A 283 -10.70 6.11 -5.68
CA GLN A 283 -9.55 5.22 -5.49
C GLN A 283 -9.09 5.20 -4.02
N ASP A 284 -8.95 6.38 -3.40
CA ASP A 284 -8.54 6.50 -2.00
C ASP A 284 -9.58 5.89 -1.05
N ARG A 285 -10.88 6.08 -1.31
CA ARG A 285 -11.97 5.46 -0.56
C ARG A 285 -11.91 3.93 -0.66
N PHE A 286 -11.69 3.41 -1.84
CA PHE A 286 -11.52 1.96 -2.03
C PHE A 286 -10.34 1.42 -1.23
N VAL A 287 -9.16 2.05 -1.32
CA VAL A 287 -7.97 1.63 -0.56
C VAL A 287 -8.21 1.67 0.94
N MET A 288 -8.86 2.73 1.45
CA MET A 288 -9.23 2.81 2.87
C MET A 288 -10.23 1.72 3.26
N GLY A 289 -11.25 1.50 2.44
CA GLY A 289 -12.27 0.50 2.71
C GLY A 289 -11.71 -0.93 2.73
N VAL A 290 -10.72 -1.24 1.88
CA VAL A 290 -9.99 -2.52 1.92
C VAL A 290 -9.25 -2.67 3.25
N ARG A 291 -8.54 -1.65 3.71
CA ARG A 291 -7.83 -1.67 5.01
C ARG A 291 -8.76 -1.86 6.21
N LEU A 292 -9.96 -1.32 6.13
CA LEU A 292 -10.99 -1.39 7.18
C LEU A 292 -11.92 -2.60 7.05
N ASN A 293 -11.69 -3.49 6.07
CA ASN A 293 -12.55 -4.64 5.75
C ASN A 293 -14.02 -4.27 5.43
N LYS A 294 -14.29 -3.06 4.95
CA LYS A 294 -15.62 -2.56 4.57
C LYS A 294 -16.04 -3.02 3.18
N PHE A 295 -15.95 -4.32 2.93
CA PHE A 295 -16.09 -4.90 1.59
C PHE A 295 -17.46 -4.69 0.93
N ASP A 296 -18.52 -4.64 1.72
CA ASP A 296 -19.88 -4.44 1.19
C ASP A 296 -20.09 -2.98 0.77
N GLU A 297 -19.50 -2.03 1.53
CA GLU A 297 -19.58 -0.59 1.23
C GLU A 297 -18.76 -0.18 0.00
N ILE A 298 -17.66 -0.89 -0.30
CA ILE A 298 -16.75 -0.58 -1.43
C ILE A 298 -16.93 -1.50 -2.64
N LYS A 299 -17.94 -2.35 -2.64
CA LYS A 299 -18.17 -3.30 -3.73
C LYS A 299 -18.39 -2.62 -5.09
N ASP A 300 -19.15 -1.53 -5.09
CA ASP A 300 -19.43 -0.77 -6.31
C ASP A 300 -18.20 0.02 -6.76
N ASP A 301 -17.40 0.52 -5.81
CA ASP A 301 -16.12 1.17 -6.09
C ASP A 301 -15.18 0.17 -6.79
N PHE A 302 -15.08 -1.06 -6.27
CA PHE A 302 -14.29 -2.13 -6.87
C PHE A 302 -14.68 -2.38 -8.33
N ASN A 303 -15.98 -2.56 -8.59
CA ASN A 303 -16.50 -2.82 -9.94
C ASN A 303 -16.18 -1.67 -10.91
N THR A 304 -16.34 -0.43 -10.44
CA THR A 304 -16.07 0.78 -11.22
C THR A 304 -14.58 0.94 -11.53
N LEU A 305 -13.73 0.74 -10.52
CA LEU A 305 -12.29 0.93 -10.64
C LEU A 305 -11.60 -0.18 -11.44
N GLN A 306 -12.07 -1.42 -11.32
CA GLN A 306 -11.53 -2.55 -12.08
C GLN A 306 -11.74 -2.41 -13.60
N ALA A 307 -12.80 -1.70 -14.03
CA ALA A 307 -13.11 -1.51 -15.44
C ALA A 307 -12.27 -0.40 -16.12
N GLN A 308 -11.44 0.33 -15.36
CA GLN A 308 -10.66 1.45 -15.89
C GLN A 308 -9.42 1.00 -16.64
N PRO A 309 -9.07 1.64 -17.76
CA PRO A 309 -7.77 1.50 -18.37
C PRO A 309 -6.71 2.25 -17.53
N ASN A 310 -5.50 1.75 -17.44
CA ASN A 310 -4.37 2.39 -16.74
C ASN A 310 -4.58 2.54 -15.22
N ILE A 311 -4.68 1.42 -14.53
CA ILE A 311 -4.80 1.38 -13.08
C ILE A 311 -3.45 1.75 -12.44
N PRO A 312 -3.39 2.70 -11.48
CA PRO A 312 -2.16 3.00 -10.75
C PRO A 312 -1.68 1.79 -9.92
N ALA A 313 -0.36 1.61 -9.80
CA ALA A 313 0.23 0.46 -9.11
C ALA A 313 -0.29 0.27 -7.66
N TYR A 314 -0.50 1.37 -6.92
CA TYR A 314 -1.04 1.28 -5.54
C TYR A 314 -2.49 0.76 -5.50
N LEU A 315 -3.27 1.02 -6.53
CA LEU A 315 -4.64 0.53 -6.64
C LEU A 315 -4.66 -0.94 -7.09
N GLU A 316 -3.76 -1.36 -7.98
CA GLU A 316 -3.58 -2.77 -8.32
C GLU A 316 -3.22 -3.58 -7.05
N GLU A 317 -2.31 -3.05 -6.21
CA GLU A 317 -1.97 -3.68 -4.94
C GLU A 317 -3.17 -3.79 -4.01
N ALA A 318 -4.01 -2.74 -3.93
CA ALA A 318 -5.25 -2.77 -3.16
C ALA A 318 -6.28 -3.79 -3.69
N PHE A 319 -6.34 -4.06 -5.00
CA PHE A 319 -7.15 -5.16 -5.54
C PHE A 319 -6.62 -6.53 -5.09
N GLY A 320 -5.29 -6.68 -5.01
CA GLY A 320 -4.69 -7.87 -4.42
C GLY A 320 -5.09 -8.04 -2.95
N ASP A 321 -4.99 -6.99 -2.15
CA ASP A 321 -5.39 -6.97 -0.75
C ASP A 321 -6.88 -7.29 -0.57
N TYR A 322 -7.75 -6.76 -1.43
CA TYR A 322 -9.18 -7.06 -1.45
C TYR A 322 -9.46 -8.54 -1.66
N TRP A 323 -8.83 -9.17 -2.64
CA TRP A 323 -9.02 -10.60 -2.92
C TRP A 323 -8.41 -11.49 -1.85
N ALA A 324 -7.28 -11.10 -1.25
CA ALA A 324 -6.67 -11.80 -0.13
C ALA A 324 -7.63 -11.82 1.08
N ALA A 325 -8.18 -10.66 1.44
CA ALA A 325 -9.12 -10.52 2.55
C ALA A 325 -10.47 -11.24 2.29
N LYS A 326 -10.91 -11.33 1.03
CA LYS A 326 -12.08 -12.13 0.63
C LYS A 326 -11.81 -13.66 0.58
N GLY A 327 -10.63 -14.13 1.00
CA GLY A 327 -10.28 -15.55 0.99
C GLY A 327 -10.09 -16.13 -0.41
N SER A 328 -9.67 -15.32 -1.38
CA SER A 328 -9.38 -15.73 -2.75
C SER A 328 -7.90 -15.63 -3.08
N PRO A 329 -7.04 -16.45 -2.44
CA PRO A 329 -5.58 -16.28 -2.51
C PRO A 329 -5.02 -16.45 -3.92
N HIS A 330 -5.63 -17.29 -4.77
CA HIS A 330 -5.18 -17.44 -6.15
C HIS A 330 -5.34 -16.18 -6.99
N LYS A 331 -6.45 -15.42 -6.79
CA LYS A 331 -6.66 -14.14 -7.48
C LYS A 331 -5.71 -13.07 -6.96
N ALA A 332 -5.54 -12.99 -5.65
CA ALA A 332 -4.62 -12.06 -5.03
C ALA A 332 -3.16 -12.32 -5.49
N LEU A 333 -2.75 -13.59 -5.49
CA LEU A 333 -1.41 -14.00 -5.94
C LEU A 333 -1.15 -13.60 -7.39
N ALA A 334 -2.12 -13.80 -8.29
CA ALA A 334 -1.98 -13.42 -9.70
C ALA A 334 -1.75 -11.91 -9.87
N ILE A 335 -2.46 -11.09 -9.09
CA ILE A 335 -2.30 -9.63 -9.11
C ILE A 335 -0.91 -9.23 -8.60
N TYR A 336 -0.50 -9.73 -7.44
CA TYR A 336 0.81 -9.41 -6.88
C TYR A 336 1.97 -9.88 -7.77
N GLN A 337 1.83 -11.03 -8.45
CA GLN A 337 2.81 -11.50 -9.44
C GLN A 337 2.86 -10.59 -10.68
N SER A 338 1.72 -10.04 -11.11
CA SER A 338 1.68 -9.04 -12.18
C SER A 338 2.47 -7.79 -11.80
N ILE A 339 2.25 -7.27 -10.58
CA ILE A 339 2.99 -6.10 -10.05
C ILE A 339 4.49 -6.40 -9.95
N GLU A 340 4.85 -7.59 -9.45
CA GLU A 340 6.25 -8.04 -9.40
C GLU A 340 6.89 -8.01 -10.79
N GLN A 341 6.23 -8.59 -11.79
CA GLN A 341 6.71 -8.65 -13.17
C GLN A 341 6.90 -7.24 -13.77
N GLN A 342 5.93 -6.35 -13.57
CA GLN A 342 6.02 -4.95 -14.01
C GLN A 342 7.20 -4.24 -13.34
N THR A 343 7.40 -4.44 -12.04
CA THR A 343 8.50 -3.87 -11.27
C THR A 343 9.86 -4.32 -11.83
N LEU A 344 10.01 -5.62 -12.10
CA LEU A 344 11.23 -6.19 -12.66
C LEU A 344 11.49 -5.75 -14.11
N ASN A 345 10.44 -5.67 -14.94
CA ASN A 345 10.55 -5.19 -16.33
C ASN A 345 11.04 -3.73 -16.38
N ASN A 346 10.64 -2.91 -15.39
CA ASN A 346 11.09 -1.54 -15.23
C ASN A 346 12.48 -1.44 -14.54
N LYS A 347 13.15 -2.57 -14.29
CA LYS A 347 14.48 -2.65 -13.62
C LYS A 347 14.49 -2.10 -12.19
N PHE A 348 13.38 -2.11 -11.51
CA PHE A 348 13.30 -1.77 -10.08
C PHE A 348 13.39 -3.03 -9.21
N ALA A 349 13.93 -2.86 -8.00
CA ALA A 349 13.91 -3.92 -7.00
C ALA A 349 12.49 -4.08 -6.44
N VAL A 350 12.07 -5.34 -6.26
CA VAL A 350 10.80 -5.66 -5.60
C VAL A 350 10.92 -5.36 -4.11
N SER A 351 9.94 -4.64 -3.56
CA SER A 351 9.95 -4.26 -2.14
C SER A 351 9.72 -5.46 -1.21
N ASP A 352 10.32 -5.43 -0.01
CA ASP A 352 10.08 -6.46 1.01
C ASP A 352 8.59 -6.55 1.39
N SER A 353 7.84 -5.45 1.36
CA SER A 353 6.40 -5.45 1.58
C SER A 353 5.65 -6.31 0.55
N LEU A 354 5.95 -6.14 -0.73
CA LEU A 354 5.32 -6.94 -1.80
C LEU A 354 5.77 -8.40 -1.72
N LEU A 355 7.06 -8.66 -1.46
CA LEU A 355 7.56 -10.03 -1.26
C LEU A 355 6.88 -10.74 -0.09
N HIS A 356 6.61 -10.03 1.01
CA HIS A 356 5.88 -10.55 2.14
C HIS A 356 4.43 -10.90 1.78
N LYS A 357 3.71 -10.00 1.07
CA LYS A 357 2.34 -10.26 0.56
C LYS A 357 2.31 -11.48 -0.38
N LEU A 358 3.28 -11.57 -1.30
CA LEU A 358 3.46 -12.71 -2.19
C LEU A 358 3.67 -14.02 -1.41
N SER A 359 4.49 -13.97 -0.35
CA SER A 359 4.74 -15.13 0.50
C SER A 359 3.49 -15.60 1.23
N LEU A 360 2.79 -14.69 1.91
CA LEU A 360 1.54 -15.00 2.63
C LEU A 360 0.49 -15.60 1.68
N THR A 361 0.26 -14.92 0.56
CA THR A 361 -0.76 -15.34 -0.42
C THR A 361 -0.40 -16.66 -1.10
N SER A 362 0.90 -16.91 -1.32
CA SER A 362 1.37 -18.21 -1.81
C SER A 362 1.12 -19.32 -0.79
N SER A 363 1.33 -19.05 0.50
CA SER A 363 1.04 -20.00 1.57
C SER A 363 -0.45 -20.34 1.64
N ASP A 364 -1.31 -19.30 1.58
CA ASP A 364 -2.77 -19.47 1.58
C ASP A 364 -3.26 -20.23 0.34
N ALA A 365 -2.56 -20.10 -0.80
CA ALA A 365 -2.79 -20.87 -2.00
C ALA A 365 -2.18 -22.30 -1.96
N GLY A 366 -1.56 -22.70 -0.84
CA GLY A 366 -0.91 -24.00 -0.67
C GLY A 366 0.39 -24.18 -1.48
N LYS A 367 1.00 -23.07 -1.93
CA LYS A 367 2.25 -23.07 -2.71
C LYS A 367 3.44 -22.73 -1.80
N PHE A 368 3.74 -23.63 -0.86
CA PHE A 368 4.70 -23.37 0.21
C PHE A 368 6.15 -23.15 -0.27
N GLU A 369 6.58 -23.86 -1.33
CA GLU A 369 7.91 -23.63 -1.92
C GLU A 369 8.06 -22.24 -2.50
N LEU A 370 7.01 -21.76 -3.16
CA LEU A 370 6.97 -20.40 -3.72
C LEU A 370 6.98 -19.36 -2.59
N ALA A 371 6.23 -19.59 -1.52
CA ALA A 371 6.23 -18.75 -0.34
C ALA A 371 7.64 -18.62 0.28
N GLN A 372 8.36 -19.75 0.37
CA GLN A 372 9.74 -19.79 0.85
C GLN A 372 10.66 -18.93 -0.05
N GLN A 373 10.56 -19.10 -1.37
CA GLN A 373 11.36 -18.32 -2.33
C GLN A 373 11.16 -16.82 -2.16
N TYR A 374 9.94 -16.36 -1.92
CA TYR A 374 9.68 -14.94 -1.68
C TYR A 374 10.29 -14.45 -0.36
N LEU A 375 10.19 -15.23 0.73
CA LEU A 375 10.82 -14.89 2.01
C LEU A 375 12.36 -14.86 1.91
N ASP A 376 12.94 -15.76 1.12
CA ASP A 376 14.38 -15.81 0.92
C ASP A 376 14.93 -14.61 0.14
N ARG A 377 14.12 -14.03 -0.73
CA ARG A 377 14.43 -12.80 -1.48
C ARG A 377 14.32 -11.53 -0.65
N MET A 378 13.59 -11.54 0.46
CA MET A 378 13.51 -10.38 1.36
C MET A 378 14.88 -10.08 1.99
N ASN A 379 15.11 -8.80 2.26
CA ASN A 379 16.37 -8.36 2.87
C ASN A 379 16.55 -8.96 4.27
N SER A 380 17.63 -9.72 4.44
CA SER A 380 17.96 -10.41 5.70
C SER A 380 18.81 -9.57 6.67
N ASN A 381 19.19 -8.35 6.29
CA ASN A 381 19.96 -7.47 7.15
C ASN A 381 19.08 -6.88 8.25
N VAL A 382 19.57 -6.90 9.49
CA VAL A 382 18.90 -6.26 10.64
C VAL A 382 18.82 -4.75 10.48
N TYR A 383 19.87 -4.16 9.90
CA TYR A 383 19.98 -2.73 9.68
C TYR A 383 20.15 -2.42 8.21
N ILE A 384 19.46 -1.38 7.75
CA ILE A 384 19.57 -0.81 6.40
C ILE A 384 20.00 0.66 6.50
N ASN A 385 20.54 1.20 5.42
CA ASN A 385 20.81 2.64 5.36
C ASN A 385 19.47 3.40 5.32
N ASP A 386 19.41 4.54 6.01
CA ASP A 386 18.31 5.47 5.86
C ASP A 386 18.30 6.09 4.44
N TYR A 387 17.26 6.88 4.13
CA TYR A 387 17.14 7.53 2.83
C TYR A 387 18.28 8.52 2.53
N THR A 388 18.95 9.07 3.57
CA THR A 388 20.10 9.98 3.43
C THR A 388 21.40 9.24 3.22
N ARG A 389 21.44 7.92 3.48
CA ARG A 389 22.62 7.05 3.51
C ARG A 389 23.70 7.47 4.52
N THR A 390 23.35 8.31 5.47
CA THR A 390 24.27 8.81 6.51
C THR A 390 24.16 8.04 7.81
N SER A 391 23.04 7.36 8.05
CA SER A 391 22.80 6.54 9.23
C SER A 391 22.19 5.20 8.88
N LYS A 392 22.21 4.26 9.84
CA LYS A 392 21.54 2.97 9.73
C LYS A 392 20.29 2.97 10.60
N ILE A 393 19.21 2.45 10.05
CA ILE A 393 17.93 2.23 10.73
C ILE A 393 17.63 0.74 10.77
N LEU A 394 16.78 0.31 11.71
CA LEU A 394 16.24 -1.05 11.70
C LEU A 394 15.51 -1.29 10.38
N ASN A 395 15.76 -2.46 9.77
CA ASN A 395 15.07 -2.89 8.57
C ASN A 395 13.60 -3.21 8.91
N PRO A 396 12.63 -2.45 8.41
CA PRO A 396 11.21 -2.71 8.70
C PRO A 396 10.72 -4.09 8.23
N GLY A 397 11.37 -4.65 7.20
CA GLY A 397 11.04 -5.97 6.66
C GLY A 397 11.68 -7.13 7.42
N TYR A 398 12.62 -6.87 8.33
CA TYR A 398 13.37 -7.93 9.01
C TYR A 398 12.47 -8.85 9.84
N ASP A 399 11.62 -8.28 10.68
CA ASP A 399 10.70 -9.03 11.51
C ASP A 399 9.64 -9.75 10.68
N SER A 400 9.10 -9.10 9.65
CA SER A 400 8.14 -9.72 8.72
C SER A 400 8.72 -10.95 8.04
N ARG A 401 9.98 -10.90 7.59
CA ARG A 401 10.69 -12.03 7.03
C ARG A 401 10.88 -13.15 8.07
N TYR A 402 11.35 -12.77 9.24
CA TYR A 402 11.69 -13.72 10.29
C TYR A 402 10.47 -14.50 10.78
N PHE A 403 9.41 -13.79 11.15
CA PHE A 403 8.14 -14.40 11.55
C PHE A 403 7.45 -15.12 10.40
N GLY A 404 7.58 -14.60 9.17
CA GLY A 404 7.13 -15.28 7.96
C GLY A 404 7.75 -16.68 7.81
N LEU A 405 9.05 -16.81 8.00
CA LEU A 405 9.77 -18.10 7.96
C LEU A 405 9.29 -19.06 9.08
N ALA A 406 9.13 -18.54 10.29
CA ALA A 406 8.66 -19.36 11.43
C ALA A 406 7.22 -19.84 11.21
N ARG A 407 6.33 -18.95 10.74
CA ARG A 407 4.93 -19.28 10.43
C ARG A 407 4.81 -20.25 9.25
N LEU A 408 5.60 -20.04 8.20
CA LEU A 408 5.65 -20.96 7.07
C LEU A 408 6.11 -22.35 7.48
N ALA A 409 7.14 -22.45 8.34
CA ALA A 409 7.61 -23.73 8.89
C ALA A 409 6.48 -24.44 9.66
N LEU A 410 5.71 -23.70 10.46
CA LEU A 410 4.56 -24.24 11.20
C LEU A 410 3.45 -24.75 10.23
N TRP A 411 3.10 -23.98 9.21
CA TRP A 411 2.09 -24.37 8.21
C TRP A 411 2.51 -25.59 7.39
N ARG A 412 3.81 -25.74 7.13
CA ARG A 412 4.39 -26.93 6.51
C ARG A 412 4.44 -28.14 7.47
N GLY A 413 4.02 -27.97 8.72
CA GLY A 413 4.05 -29.00 9.74
C GLY A 413 5.40 -29.22 10.41
N ASN A 414 6.37 -28.35 10.15
CA ASN A 414 7.68 -28.40 10.79
C ASN A 414 7.72 -27.52 12.05
N SER A 415 6.94 -27.92 13.08
CA SER A 415 6.86 -27.20 14.35
C SER A 415 8.21 -27.09 15.07
N LYS A 416 9.10 -28.05 14.86
CA LYS A 416 10.47 -28.02 15.42
C LYS A 416 11.29 -26.86 14.82
N LEU A 417 11.25 -26.67 13.49
CA LEU A 417 11.94 -25.56 12.85
C LEU A 417 11.32 -24.21 13.26
N ALA A 418 9.99 -24.12 13.30
CA ALA A 418 9.31 -22.92 13.78
C ALA A 418 9.75 -22.56 15.21
N GLN A 419 9.81 -23.54 16.09
CA GLN A 419 10.30 -23.36 17.46
C GLN A 419 11.75 -22.89 17.48
N GLN A 420 12.65 -23.52 16.73
CA GLN A 420 14.06 -23.13 16.67
C GLN A 420 14.25 -21.68 16.23
N LEU A 421 13.50 -21.25 15.21
CA LEU A 421 13.53 -19.87 14.73
C LEU A 421 13.07 -18.88 15.81
N ILE A 422 11.92 -19.12 16.44
CA ILE A 422 11.38 -18.23 17.48
C ILE A 422 12.26 -18.23 18.72
N ASP A 423 12.75 -19.39 19.16
CA ASP A 423 13.61 -19.52 20.34
C ASP A 423 14.97 -18.85 20.11
N ASP A 424 15.57 -18.97 18.92
CA ASP A 424 16.79 -18.24 18.58
C ASP A 424 16.60 -16.72 18.65
N ARG A 425 15.48 -16.22 18.14
CA ARG A 425 15.15 -14.80 18.23
C ARG A 425 14.95 -14.37 19.68
N LEU A 426 14.12 -15.10 20.42
CA LEU A 426 13.73 -14.76 21.79
C LEU A 426 14.89 -14.84 22.79
N PHE A 427 15.71 -15.87 22.70
CA PHE A 427 16.73 -16.10 23.71
C PHE A 427 18.10 -15.57 23.34
N ASN A 428 18.45 -15.54 22.05
CA ASN A 428 19.79 -15.18 21.61
C ASN A 428 19.90 -13.76 21.03
N LYS A 429 18.85 -13.26 20.34
CA LYS A 429 18.94 -12.00 19.59
C LYS A 429 18.23 -10.84 20.25
N THR A 430 16.99 -11.05 20.72
CA THR A 430 16.17 -10.02 21.34
C THR A 430 15.51 -10.52 22.63
N PRO A 431 16.30 -10.84 23.66
CA PRO A 431 15.75 -11.25 24.95
C PRO A 431 14.83 -10.16 25.52
N GLY A 432 13.65 -10.57 25.96
CA GLY A 432 12.67 -9.63 26.53
C GLY A 432 11.79 -8.89 25.51
N ASP A 433 11.91 -9.19 24.22
CA ASP A 433 11.04 -8.63 23.19
C ASP A 433 9.61 -9.19 23.35
N PRO A 434 8.62 -8.36 23.75
CA PRO A 434 7.27 -8.84 24.01
C PRO A 434 6.55 -9.32 22.76
N TRP A 435 6.87 -8.78 21.59
CA TRP A 435 6.27 -9.20 20.32
C TRP A 435 6.73 -10.59 19.92
N VAL A 436 8.00 -10.94 20.19
CA VAL A 436 8.51 -12.30 20.00
C VAL A 436 7.89 -13.26 21.02
N MET A 437 7.63 -12.82 22.26
CA MET A 437 6.91 -13.62 23.25
C MET A 437 5.48 -13.93 22.80
N LEU A 438 4.77 -12.99 22.19
CA LEU A 438 3.44 -13.23 21.62
C LEU A 438 3.49 -14.23 20.45
N GLN A 439 4.51 -14.18 19.59
CA GLN A 439 4.71 -15.20 18.55
C GLN A 439 5.02 -16.59 19.16
N LYS A 440 5.75 -16.63 20.27
CA LYS A 440 5.98 -17.88 21.01
C LYS A 440 4.65 -18.41 21.58
N ALA A 441 3.82 -17.56 22.14
CA ALA A 441 2.50 -17.93 22.63
C ALA A 441 1.61 -18.52 21.51
N GLU A 442 1.59 -17.88 20.32
CA GLU A 442 0.89 -18.39 19.14
C GLU A 442 1.42 -19.76 18.70
N LEU A 443 2.75 -19.97 18.68
CA LEU A 443 3.37 -21.23 18.37
C LEU A 443 2.91 -22.33 19.34
N GLU A 444 3.00 -22.08 20.64
CA GLU A 444 2.63 -23.06 21.66
C GLU A 444 1.13 -23.36 21.63
N ARG A 445 0.27 -22.37 21.39
CA ARG A 445 -1.16 -22.59 21.17
C ARG A 445 -1.42 -23.54 19.98
N ASN A 446 -0.76 -23.30 18.85
CA ASN A 446 -0.93 -24.14 17.64
C ASN A 446 -0.40 -25.57 17.83
N ARG A 447 0.49 -25.79 18.77
CA ARG A 447 0.99 -27.11 19.15
C ARG A 447 0.16 -27.80 20.23
N GLY A 448 -0.87 -27.12 20.76
CA GLY A 448 -1.71 -27.62 21.85
C GLY A 448 -1.11 -27.45 23.24
N ASN A 449 0.00 -26.71 23.39
CA ASN A 449 0.64 -26.42 24.67
C ASN A 449 0.00 -25.14 25.28
N TYR A 450 -1.25 -25.24 25.68
CA TYR A 450 -2.07 -24.08 26.04
C TYR A 450 -1.58 -23.37 27.31
N ASP A 451 -1.06 -24.08 28.30
CA ASP A 451 -0.55 -23.47 29.52
C ASP A 451 0.74 -22.68 29.25
N ASP A 452 1.61 -23.19 28.36
CA ASP A 452 2.78 -22.45 27.89
C ASP A 452 2.39 -21.24 27.05
N ALA A 453 1.37 -21.38 26.20
CA ALA A 453 0.83 -20.25 25.42
C ALA A 453 0.35 -19.11 26.33
N LYS A 454 -0.41 -19.42 27.38
CA LYS A 454 -0.86 -18.45 28.39
C LYS A 454 0.33 -17.79 29.09
N LEU A 455 1.29 -18.59 29.54
CA LEU A 455 2.49 -18.10 30.21
C LEU A 455 3.26 -17.07 29.38
N TRP A 456 3.46 -17.35 28.08
CA TRP A 456 4.18 -16.44 27.20
C TRP A 456 3.39 -15.19 26.86
N ALA A 457 2.07 -15.28 26.70
CA ALA A 457 1.21 -14.11 26.51
C ALA A 457 1.19 -13.20 27.75
N GLU A 458 1.10 -13.77 28.96
CA GLU A 458 1.18 -13.02 30.21
C GLU A 458 2.54 -12.33 30.39
N LYS A 459 3.66 -13.04 30.12
CA LYS A 459 5.00 -12.45 30.16
C LYS A 459 5.14 -11.27 29.21
N ALA A 460 4.61 -11.37 27.99
CA ALA A 460 4.61 -10.26 27.03
C ALA A 460 3.91 -9.02 27.60
N GLY A 461 2.80 -9.21 28.31
CA GLY A 461 2.05 -8.13 28.94
C GLY A 461 2.86 -7.30 29.93
N TYR A 462 3.87 -7.85 30.61
CA TYR A 462 4.71 -7.09 31.53
C TYR A 462 5.62 -6.06 30.83
N PHE A 463 5.94 -6.26 29.55
CA PHE A 463 6.87 -5.43 28.80
C PHE A 463 6.18 -4.50 27.80
N LEU A 464 4.92 -4.76 27.47
CA LEU A 464 4.15 -3.94 26.55
C LEU A 464 3.65 -2.66 27.19
N SER A 465 3.55 -1.59 26.39
CA SER A 465 3.00 -0.32 26.82
C SER A 465 1.51 -0.44 27.15
N LYS A 466 0.94 0.55 27.86
CA LYS A 466 -0.50 0.57 28.17
C LYS A 466 -1.39 0.50 26.93
N ASN A 467 -0.93 1.09 25.84
CA ASN A 467 -1.67 1.11 24.57
C ASN A 467 -1.68 -0.26 23.88
N ASP A 468 -0.64 -1.07 24.11
CA ASP A 468 -0.46 -2.37 23.47
C ASP A 468 -0.96 -3.54 24.33
N GLN A 469 -1.51 -3.28 25.53
CA GLN A 469 -2.01 -4.30 26.46
C GLN A 469 -3.19 -5.13 25.91
N GLN A 470 -3.80 -4.69 24.82
CA GLN A 470 -4.85 -5.45 24.17
C GLN A 470 -4.31 -6.70 23.47
N GLU A 471 -3.09 -6.67 22.94
CA GLU A 471 -2.50 -7.78 22.20
C GLU A 471 -2.30 -9.06 23.02
N PRO A 472 -1.69 -9.02 24.25
CA PRO A 472 -1.64 -10.20 25.09
C PRO A 472 -3.02 -10.68 25.54
N ARG A 473 -4.00 -9.78 25.77
CA ARG A 473 -5.38 -10.17 26.11
C ARG A 473 -6.06 -10.90 24.94
N ASN A 474 -5.89 -10.43 23.72
CA ASN A 474 -6.36 -11.12 22.53
C ASN A 474 -5.73 -12.50 22.40
N ASN A 475 -4.43 -12.64 22.65
CA ASN A 475 -3.72 -13.90 22.57
C ASN A 475 -4.20 -14.91 23.65
N LEU A 476 -4.46 -14.43 24.87
CA LEU A 476 -5.07 -15.23 25.93
C LEU A 476 -6.49 -15.68 25.58
N ALA A 477 -7.30 -14.80 24.99
CA ALA A 477 -8.65 -15.14 24.55
C ALA A 477 -8.66 -16.13 23.38
N GLU A 478 -7.76 -16.00 22.41
CA GLU A 478 -7.56 -17.00 21.35
C GLU A 478 -7.13 -18.37 21.92
N THR A 479 -6.30 -18.36 22.97
CA THR A 479 -5.91 -19.60 23.64
C THR A 479 -7.11 -20.23 24.38
N ALA A 480 -7.92 -19.43 25.05
CA ALA A 480 -9.16 -19.87 25.68
C ALA A 480 -10.17 -20.42 24.64
N LEU A 481 -10.28 -19.76 23.49
CA LEU A 481 -11.12 -20.22 22.37
C LEU A 481 -10.66 -21.58 21.86
N SER A 482 -9.37 -21.79 21.71
CA SER A 482 -8.78 -23.08 21.30
C SER A 482 -9.05 -24.20 22.30
N GLN A 483 -9.24 -23.86 23.58
CA GLN A 483 -9.60 -24.77 24.67
C GLN A 483 -11.13 -24.91 24.83
N THR A 484 -11.93 -24.29 23.96
CA THR A 484 -13.39 -24.21 24.07
C THR A 484 -13.90 -23.51 25.35
N ASP A 485 -13.06 -22.70 25.99
CA ASP A 485 -13.41 -21.86 27.15
C ASP A 485 -14.15 -20.59 26.66
N LEU A 486 -15.35 -20.78 26.10
CA LEU A 486 -16.17 -19.69 25.56
C LEU A 486 -16.57 -18.65 26.63
N PRO A 487 -16.83 -19.02 27.89
CA PRO A 487 -17.11 -18.02 28.93
C PRO A 487 -15.98 -16.99 29.13
N THR A 488 -14.71 -17.45 29.10
CA THR A 488 -13.56 -16.53 29.21
C THR A 488 -13.46 -15.62 28.00
N VAL A 489 -13.69 -16.15 26.79
CA VAL A 489 -13.68 -15.35 25.57
C VAL A 489 -14.79 -14.31 25.59
N SER A 490 -16.03 -14.70 25.94
CA SER A 490 -17.17 -13.76 26.05
C SER A 490 -16.85 -12.60 27.00
N LYS A 491 -16.42 -12.91 28.23
CA LYS A 491 -16.05 -11.91 29.22
C LYS A 491 -14.95 -10.96 28.72
N THR A 492 -13.99 -11.49 27.96
CA THR A 492 -12.89 -10.67 27.38
C THR A 492 -13.45 -9.71 26.33
N ILE A 493 -14.32 -10.18 25.43
CA ILE A 493 -14.94 -9.36 24.37
C ILE A 493 -15.89 -8.32 25.00
N ASP A 494 -16.67 -8.69 26.02
CA ASP A 494 -17.62 -7.78 26.70
C ASP A 494 -16.91 -6.64 27.45
N ALA A 495 -15.70 -6.90 27.94
CA ALA A 495 -14.87 -5.90 28.60
C ALA A 495 -14.15 -4.95 27.63
N MET A 496 -14.21 -5.19 26.32
CA MET A 496 -13.56 -4.35 25.30
C MET A 496 -14.33 -3.07 25.06
N THR A 497 -13.61 -1.96 24.91
CA THR A 497 -14.14 -0.73 24.32
C THR A 497 -14.44 -0.94 22.84
N GLU A 498 -15.23 -0.04 22.23
CA GLU A 498 -15.52 -0.12 20.79
C GLU A 498 -14.25 -0.11 19.94
N GLU A 499 -13.27 0.72 20.28
CA GLU A 499 -11.97 0.77 19.63
C GLU A 499 -11.20 -0.56 19.75
N GLN A 500 -11.23 -1.20 20.91
CA GLN A 500 -10.60 -2.50 21.12
C GLN A 500 -11.33 -3.61 20.35
N ARG A 501 -12.65 -3.55 20.22
CA ARG A 501 -13.44 -4.48 19.39
C ARG A 501 -13.08 -4.36 17.92
N GLN A 502 -12.89 -3.14 17.41
CA GLN A 502 -12.45 -2.91 16.03
C GLN A 502 -11.05 -3.50 15.75
N SER A 503 -10.13 -3.44 16.71
CA SER A 503 -8.81 -4.06 16.57
C SER A 503 -8.82 -5.58 16.76
N ALA A 504 -9.81 -6.14 17.47
CA ALA A 504 -9.95 -7.55 17.79
C ALA A 504 -10.93 -8.32 16.87
N GLN A 505 -11.22 -7.80 15.66
CA GLN A 505 -12.24 -8.39 14.76
C GLN A 505 -11.97 -9.85 14.41
N SER A 506 -10.71 -10.26 14.28
CA SER A 506 -10.36 -11.65 14.01
C SER A 506 -10.81 -12.57 15.15
N LEU A 507 -10.49 -12.21 16.39
CA LEU A 507 -10.95 -12.95 17.58
C LEU A 507 -12.47 -13.02 17.66
N ILE A 508 -13.17 -11.90 17.45
CA ILE A 508 -14.61 -11.81 17.48
C ILE A 508 -15.23 -12.73 16.40
N LYS A 509 -14.71 -12.67 15.19
CA LYS A 509 -15.14 -13.54 14.08
C LYS A 509 -14.95 -15.03 14.40
N HIS A 510 -13.79 -15.42 14.95
CA HIS A 510 -13.53 -16.81 15.35
C HIS A 510 -14.48 -17.25 16.47
N TYR A 511 -14.74 -16.36 17.43
CA TYR A 511 -15.71 -16.63 18.50
C TYR A 511 -17.13 -16.81 17.97
N GLU A 512 -17.59 -15.95 17.07
CA GLU A 512 -18.90 -16.11 16.40
C GLU A 512 -19.01 -17.38 15.60
N GLN A 513 -17.95 -17.73 14.87
CA GLN A 513 -17.87 -18.99 14.12
C GLN A 513 -17.95 -20.21 15.04
N ALA A 514 -17.25 -20.19 16.19
CA ALA A 514 -17.28 -21.26 17.18
C ALA A 514 -18.65 -21.45 17.83
N ARG A 515 -19.47 -20.38 17.86
CA ARG A 515 -20.83 -20.37 18.38
C ARG A 515 -21.90 -20.65 17.32
N SER A 516 -21.57 -20.64 16.04
CA SER A 516 -22.57 -20.82 14.99
C SER A 516 -23.21 -22.19 15.02
N GLY A 517 -24.48 -22.28 14.62
CA GLY A 517 -25.18 -23.55 14.44
C GLY A 517 -24.47 -24.43 13.41
N LYS A 518 -24.50 -25.74 13.60
CA LYS A 518 -23.79 -26.68 12.72
C LYS A 518 -24.68 -27.85 12.37
N VAL A 519 -24.48 -28.42 11.19
CA VAL A 519 -24.98 -29.70 10.76
C VAL A 519 -23.80 -30.65 10.66
N VAL A 520 -23.89 -31.77 11.33
CA VAL A 520 -22.88 -32.84 11.30
C VAL A 520 -23.51 -34.08 10.71
N GLY A 521 -22.81 -34.72 9.77
CA GLY A 521 -23.26 -35.94 9.18
C GLY A 521 -22.10 -36.87 8.87
N SER A 522 -22.29 -38.17 9.16
CA SER A 522 -21.35 -39.20 8.77
C SER A 522 -22.05 -40.43 8.20
N VAL A 523 -21.39 -41.08 7.26
CA VAL A 523 -21.79 -42.39 6.73
C VAL A 523 -20.64 -43.36 6.94
N GLY A 524 -20.91 -44.44 7.70
CA GLY A 524 -19.93 -45.49 7.96
C GLY A 524 -20.28 -46.74 7.13
N LEU A 525 -19.28 -47.36 6.53
CA LEU A 525 -19.35 -48.70 5.93
C LEU A 525 -18.33 -49.58 6.62
N GLN A 526 -18.77 -50.66 7.20
CA GLN A 526 -17.92 -51.61 7.91
C GLN A 526 -18.05 -52.98 7.32
N HIS A 527 -16.92 -53.53 6.90
CA HIS A 527 -16.82 -54.91 6.44
C HIS A 527 -16.06 -55.73 7.45
N ARG A 528 -16.69 -56.77 7.98
CA ARG A 528 -16.05 -57.73 8.92
C ARG A 528 -16.15 -59.14 8.38
N THR A 529 -15.02 -59.81 8.32
CA THR A 529 -14.92 -61.22 8.02
C THR A 529 -14.35 -61.97 9.21
N SER A 530 -14.99 -63.03 9.64
CA SER A 530 -14.43 -63.97 10.61
C SER A 530 -14.65 -65.37 10.09
N PRO A 531 -13.91 -66.36 10.60
CA PRO A 531 -14.11 -67.75 10.18
C PRO A 531 -15.52 -68.30 10.36
N ILE A 532 -16.35 -67.63 11.18
CA ILE A 532 -17.70 -68.06 11.56
C ILE A 532 -18.78 -67.06 11.13
N SER A 533 -18.43 -65.86 10.70
CA SER A 533 -19.43 -64.86 10.31
C SER A 533 -18.85 -63.81 9.34
N TYR A 534 -19.72 -63.41 8.43
CA TYR A 534 -19.49 -62.34 7.48
C TYR A 534 -20.52 -61.23 7.77
N SER A 535 -20.10 -59.99 7.86
CA SER A 535 -21.04 -58.88 8.03
C SER A 535 -20.61 -57.61 7.29
N ASN A 536 -21.56 -57.04 6.52
CA ASN A 536 -21.45 -55.72 5.94
C ASN A 536 -22.42 -54.80 6.68
N GLU A 537 -21.89 -53.97 7.55
CA GLU A 537 -22.69 -52.98 8.28
C GLU A 537 -22.58 -51.62 7.67
N SER A 538 -23.65 -50.86 7.68
CA SER A 538 -23.63 -49.42 7.32
C SER A 538 -24.33 -48.62 8.40
N SER A 539 -23.76 -47.44 8.68
CA SER A 539 -24.33 -46.48 9.61
C SER A 539 -24.53 -45.12 8.95
N GLN A 540 -25.52 -44.42 9.41
CA GLN A 540 -25.85 -43.05 9.07
C GLN A 540 -26.05 -42.29 10.38
N ASP A 541 -25.31 -41.22 10.58
CA ASP A 541 -25.32 -40.43 11.79
C ASP A 541 -25.45 -38.97 11.40
N TYR A 542 -26.54 -38.31 11.81
CA TYR A 542 -26.81 -36.93 11.46
C TYR A 542 -27.28 -36.16 12.71
N ALA A 543 -26.66 -35.01 12.95
CA ALA A 543 -27.05 -34.10 14.02
C ALA A 543 -27.14 -32.66 13.56
N ILE A 544 -28.15 -31.94 14.03
CA ILE A 544 -28.35 -30.53 13.79
C ILE A 544 -28.29 -29.82 15.12
N TYR A 545 -27.36 -28.89 15.26
CA TYR A 545 -27.10 -28.14 16.47
C TYR A 545 -27.59 -26.68 16.35
N THR A 546 -28.21 -26.16 17.40
CA THR A 546 -28.50 -24.74 17.50
C THR A 546 -27.20 -23.93 17.64
N PRO A 547 -27.22 -22.61 17.38
CA PRO A 547 -26.12 -21.74 17.82
C PRO A 547 -25.87 -21.87 19.33
N LYS A 548 -24.60 -21.83 19.74
CA LYS A 548 -24.21 -21.90 21.14
C LYS A 548 -24.53 -20.59 21.86
N THR A 549 -24.94 -20.68 23.11
CA THR A 549 -25.01 -19.53 24.03
C THR A 549 -23.61 -18.93 24.26
N GLU A 550 -23.52 -17.78 24.90
CA GLU A 550 -22.24 -17.15 25.27
C GLU A 550 -21.38 -18.05 26.18
N ASN A 551 -22.01 -18.88 26.98
CA ASN A 551 -21.34 -19.87 27.82
C ASN A 551 -20.99 -21.16 27.06
N GLY A 552 -21.37 -21.29 25.81
CA GLY A 552 -21.05 -22.45 24.98
C GLY A 552 -22.04 -23.61 25.08
N HIS A 553 -23.23 -23.40 25.65
CA HIS A 553 -24.29 -24.40 25.69
C HIS A 553 -25.07 -24.42 24.38
N ASP A 554 -25.44 -25.60 23.90
CA ASP A 554 -26.32 -25.76 22.73
C ASP A 554 -27.33 -26.89 22.93
N LEU A 555 -28.29 -26.96 22.02
CA LEU A 555 -29.24 -28.04 21.88
C LEU A 555 -29.06 -28.70 20.51
N TYR A 556 -29.33 -29.97 20.41
CA TYR A 556 -29.28 -30.66 19.12
C TYR A 556 -30.35 -31.72 18.95
N VAL A 557 -30.68 -32.01 17.70
CA VAL A 557 -31.47 -33.16 17.28
C VAL A 557 -30.57 -34.14 16.57
N HIS A 558 -30.66 -35.40 16.92
CA HIS A 558 -29.77 -36.46 16.45
C HIS A 558 -30.59 -37.60 15.82
N TYR A 559 -30.14 -38.09 14.66
CA TYR A 559 -30.63 -39.26 13.99
C TYR A 559 -29.49 -40.25 13.78
N LEU A 560 -29.71 -41.49 14.23
CA LEU A 560 -28.80 -42.61 14.00
C LEU A 560 -29.53 -43.76 13.30
N GLY A 561 -29.06 -44.15 12.11
CA GLY A 561 -29.52 -45.29 11.34
C GLY A 561 -28.41 -46.34 11.22
N THR A 562 -28.67 -47.58 11.56
CA THR A 562 -27.69 -48.68 11.40
C THR A 562 -28.37 -49.83 10.65
N ARG A 563 -27.72 -50.34 9.62
CA ARG A 563 -28.11 -51.53 8.88
C ARG A 563 -27.07 -52.63 9.10
N SER A 564 -27.50 -53.77 9.59
CA SER A 564 -26.67 -54.95 9.84
C SER A 564 -27.24 -56.18 9.18
N PRO A 565 -26.47 -57.00 8.45
CA PRO A 565 -26.94 -58.28 7.90
C PRO A 565 -27.25 -59.26 9.02
N TYR A 566 -28.36 -59.98 8.84
CA TYR A 566 -28.80 -61.06 9.75
C TYR A 566 -29.49 -62.16 8.99
N ASP A 567 -28.93 -63.35 8.96
CA ASP A 567 -29.34 -64.48 8.12
C ASP A 567 -29.43 -64.08 6.62
N LYS A 568 -30.59 -64.22 6.00
CA LYS A 568 -30.85 -63.86 4.61
C LYS A 568 -31.37 -62.41 4.46
N GLU A 569 -31.58 -61.66 5.55
CA GLU A 569 -32.17 -60.34 5.59
C GLU A 569 -31.21 -59.27 6.18
N SER A 570 -31.64 -58.06 6.08
CA SER A 570 -30.91 -56.92 6.75
C SER A 570 -31.78 -56.33 7.85
N LEU A 571 -31.26 -56.29 9.04
CA LEU A 571 -31.86 -55.56 10.16
C LEU A 571 -31.55 -54.08 10.02
N ILE A 572 -32.57 -53.25 10.18
CA ILE A 572 -32.43 -51.80 10.11
C ILE A 572 -32.91 -51.20 11.44
N SER A 573 -31.99 -50.69 12.23
CA SER A 573 -32.29 -49.91 13.42
C SER A 573 -32.25 -48.44 13.11
N ARG A 574 -33.24 -47.68 13.56
CA ARG A 574 -33.27 -46.23 13.49
C ARG A 574 -33.66 -45.65 14.83
N ARG A 575 -33.00 -44.60 15.23
CA ARG A 575 -33.33 -43.85 16.46
C ARG A 575 -33.25 -42.37 16.24
N ILE A 576 -34.02 -41.61 17.01
CA ILE A 576 -34.02 -40.16 17.05
C ILE A 576 -33.91 -39.70 18.50
N GLY A 577 -33.13 -38.66 18.71
CA GLY A 577 -32.92 -38.10 20.05
C GLY A 577 -32.84 -36.59 20.02
N VAL A 578 -32.98 -36.01 21.19
CA VAL A 578 -32.73 -34.61 21.48
C VAL A 578 -31.71 -34.56 22.61
N GLY A 579 -30.73 -33.69 22.45
CA GLY A 579 -29.65 -33.57 23.44
C GLY A 579 -29.19 -32.12 23.63
N THR A 580 -28.29 -31.98 24.57
CA THR A 580 -27.62 -30.72 24.90
C THR A 580 -26.14 -30.96 25.15
N GLU A 581 -25.31 -30.01 24.73
CA GLU A 581 -23.93 -29.91 25.14
C GLU A 581 -23.81 -28.74 26.12
N LEU A 582 -23.42 -29.00 27.35
CA LEU A 582 -23.24 -28.02 28.42
C LEU A 582 -21.74 -27.81 28.62
N ASN A 583 -21.30 -26.57 28.48
CA ASN A 583 -19.91 -26.18 28.65
C ASN A 583 -19.71 -25.43 29.98
N PHE A 584 -19.04 -26.06 30.92
CA PHE A 584 -18.63 -25.49 32.23
C PHE A 584 -17.12 -25.58 32.35
N TYR A 585 -16.39 -25.11 31.34
CA TYR A 585 -14.95 -25.26 31.27
C TYR A 585 -14.28 -25.19 32.66
N PRO A 586 -13.42 -26.15 33.03
CA PRO A 586 -12.83 -27.22 32.21
C PRO A 586 -13.69 -28.51 32.07
N LEU A 587 -14.93 -28.51 32.53
CA LEU A 587 -15.88 -29.62 32.43
C LEU A 587 -16.85 -29.38 31.26
N GLN A 588 -17.02 -30.36 30.40
CA GLN A 588 -18.03 -30.40 29.34
C GLN A 588 -18.93 -31.61 29.55
N VAL A 589 -20.23 -31.41 29.48
CA VAL A 589 -21.23 -32.51 29.67
C VAL A 589 -22.13 -32.53 28.46
N LYS A 590 -22.26 -33.71 27.82
CA LYS A 590 -23.19 -34.01 26.76
C LYS A 590 -24.27 -34.94 27.28
N MET A 591 -25.51 -34.64 27.05
CA MET A 591 -26.67 -35.50 27.43
C MET A 591 -27.61 -35.61 26.25
N GLU A 592 -28.16 -36.82 26.04
CA GLU A 592 -29.10 -37.12 24.97
C GLU A 592 -30.15 -38.07 25.45
N GLY A 593 -31.40 -37.78 25.14
CA GLY A 593 -32.52 -38.68 25.36
C GLY A 593 -33.32 -38.87 24.06
N GLY A 594 -33.76 -40.08 23.79
CA GLY A 594 -34.48 -40.39 22.59
C GLY A 594 -35.16 -41.74 22.60
N LYS A 595 -35.59 -42.17 21.43
CA LYS A 595 -36.21 -43.49 21.25
C LYS A 595 -35.91 -44.11 19.89
N GLY A 596 -36.03 -45.44 19.83
CA GLY A 596 -36.07 -46.18 18.57
C GLY A 596 -37.33 -45.84 17.76
N ILE A 597 -37.18 -45.69 16.46
CA ILE A 597 -38.29 -45.48 15.51
C ILE A 597 -38.40 -46.61 14.47
N LYS A 598 -37.42 -47.49 14.41
CA LYS A 598 -37.43 -48.73 13.59
C LYS A 598 -36.59 -49.79 14.28
N LEU A 599 -37.02 -51.03 14.19
CA LEU A 599 -36.58 -52.26 14.86
C LEU A 599 -37.04 -52.36 16.32
N ASN A 600 -37.07 -51.28 17.07
CA ASN A 600 -37.62 -51.13 18.42
C ASN A 600 -38.17 -49.74 18.64
N ASP A 601 -38.93 -49.56 19.73
CA ASP A 601 -39.48 -48.26 20.20
C ASP A 601 -38.97 -47.86 21.58
N LYS A 602 -37.96 -48.55 22.09
CA LYS A 602 -37.40 -48.29 23.43
C LYS A 602 -36.73 -46.95 23.52
N ALA A 603 -36.99 -46.32 24.65
CA ALA A 603 -36.27 -45.11 25.04
C ALA A 603 -34.80 -45.41 25.35
N TYR A 604 -33.94 -44.47 25.07
CA TYR A 604 -32.53 -44.48 25.45
C TYR A 604 -32.12 -43.21 26.10
N PHE A 605 -31.06 -43.27 26.87
CA PHE A 605 -30.38 -42.10 27.47
C PHE A 605 -28.85 -42.28 27.38
N SER A 606 -28.16 -41.24 26.98
CA SER A 606 -26.71 -41.22 26.92
C SER A 606 -26.18 -39.95 27.63
N THR A 607 -25.11 -40.10 28.38
CA THR A 607 -24.38 -38.97 28.96
C THR A 607 -22.91 -39.20 28.83
N GLU A 608 -22.17 -38.08 28.59
CA GLU A 608 -20.72 -38.06 28.49
C GLU A 608 -20.22 -36.82 29.19
N ALA A 609 -19.20 -36.97 30.03
CA ALA A 609 -18.56 -35.88 30.74
C ALA A 609 -17.05 -35.89 30.40
N ASN A 610 -16.56 -34.79 29.86
CA ASN A 610 -15.16 -34.56 29.55
C ASN A 610 -14.57 -33.51 30.50
N TYR A 611 -13.50 -33.85 31.21
CA TYR A 611 -12.80 -32.95 32.13
C TYR A 611 -11.34 -32.77 31.70
N THR A 612 -10.96 -31.53 31.39
CA THR A 612 -9.58 -31.15 31.01
C THR A 612 -8.83 -30.65 32.24
N LEU A 613 -7.93 -31.46 32.79
CA LEU A 613 -7.15 -31.09 33.98
C LEU A 613 -6.10 -30.00 33.66
N ASN A 614 -5.35 -30.20 32.57
CA ASN A 614 -4.33 -29.28 32.05
C ASN A 614 -4.05 -29.58 30.57
N GLN A 615 -3.02 -28.95 29.98
CA GLN A 615 -2.65 -29.17 28.56
C GLN A 615 -2.30 -30.63 28.24
N HIS A 616 -1.99 -31.45 29.23
CA HIS A 616 -1.51 -32.84 29.04
C HIS A 616 -2.61 -33.85 29.32
N TRP A 617 -3.44 -33.64 30.33
CA TRP A 617 -4.36 -34.65 30.82
C TRP A 617 -5.82 -34.27 30.66
N SER A 618 -6.59 -35.17 30.05
CA SER A 618 -8.04 -35.15 30.02
C SER A 618 -8.65 -36.49 30.45
N PHE A 619 -9.84 -36.42 30.98
CA PHE A 619 -10.62 -37.56 31.49
C PHE A 619 -11.99 -37.52 30.84
N ASN A 620 -12.47 -38.71 30.43
CA ASN A 620 -13.82 -38.91 29.92
C ASN A 620 -14.54 -39.96 30.72
N LEU A 621 -15.78 -39.68 31.06
CA LEU A 621 -16.72 -40.58 31.69
C LEU A 621 -17.98 -40.63 30.83
N ASN A 622 -18.45 -41.83 30.47
CA ASN A 622 -19.69 -42.00 29.76
C ASN A 622 -20.59 -43.02 30.46
N ALA A 623 -21.90 -42.81 30.34
CA ALA A 623 -22.90 -43.76 30.83
C ALA A 623 -24.11 -43.75 29.91
N ASN A 624 -24.60 -44.96 29.56
CA ASN A 624 -25.63 -45.12 28.60
C ASN A 624 -26.67 -46.15 29.07
N ILE A 625 -27.92 -45.90 28.72
CA ILE A 625 -29.03 -46.85 28.84
C ILE A 625 -29.63 -47.04 27.44
N ASN A 626 -29.59 -48.24 26.93
CA ASN A 626 -29.99 -48.58 25.57
C ASN A 626 -29.24 -47.74 24.51
N GLY A 627 -27.98 -47.40 24.79
CA GLY A 627 -27.13 -46.52 23.99
C GLY A 627 -26.84 -47.09 22.60
N SER A 628 -26.10 -46.30 21.82
CA SER A 628 -25.68 -46.64 20.44
C SER A 628 -24.75 -47.85 20.37
N GLY A 629 -24.08 -48.19 21.48
CA GLY A 629 -23.21 -49.37 21.62
C GLY A 629 -23.98 -50.69 21.68
N THR A 630 -25.36 -50.69 21.86
CA THR A 630 -26.15 -51.90 21.87
C THR A 630 -26.17 -52.56 20.46
N PRO A 631 -25.69 -53.80 20.31
CA PRO A 631 -25.64 -54.44 18.98
C PRO A 631 -27.04 -54.59 18.36
N VAL A 632 -27.17 -54.27 17.07
CA VAL A 632 -28.47 -54.35 16.33
C VAL A 632 -29.10 -55.75 16.42
N LYS A 633 -28.28 -56.80 16.44
CA LYS A 633 -28.71 -58.19 16.59
C LYS A 633 -29.30 -58.47 17.98
N ALA A 634 -28.78 -57.85 19.03
CA ALA A 634 -29.32 -57.95 20.38
C ALA A 634 -30.68 -57.22 20.45
N ILE A 635 -30.75 -56.00 19.91
CA ILE A 635 -32.01 -55.24 19.81
C ILE A 635 -33.12 -56.06 19.12
N ASN A 636 -32.80 -56.79 18.02
CA ASN A 636 -33.72 -57.63 17.32
C ASN A 636 -34.24 -58.80 18.16
N LYS A 637 -33.49 -59.22 19.15
CA LYS A 637 -33.91 -60.25 20.13
C LYS A 637 -34.54 -59.67 21.38
N GLY A 638 -34.75 -58.34 21.43
CA GLY A 638 -35.31 -57.64 22.58
C GLY A 638 -34.34 -57.48 23.75
N VAL A 639 -33.03 -57.66 23.49
CA VAL A 639 -31.97 -57.53 24.49
C VAL A 639 -31.39 -56.13 24.41
N TYR A 640 -31.32 -55.47 25.55
CA TYR A 640 -30.87 -54.05 25.70
C TYR A 640 -29.69 -53.97 26.67
N THR A 641 -29.01 -52.82 26.67
CA THR A 641 -27.78 -52.65 27.44
C THR A 641 -27.82 -51.44 28.39
N LYS A 642 -27.07 -51.56 29.46
CA LYS A 642 -26.61 -50.42 30.30
C LYS A 642 -25.11 -50.50 30.36
N ASP A 643 -24.47 -49.39 30.07
CA ASP A 643 -23.00 -49.35 30.06
C ASP A 643 -22.47 -48.10 30.75
N ILE A 644 -21.26 -48.27 31.31
CA ILE A 644 -20.45 -47.20 31.87
C ILE A 644 -19.01 -47.41 31.39
N GLY A 645 -18.40 -46.33 30.94
CA GLY A 645 -17.02 -46.30 30.48
C GLY A 645 -16.24 -45.13 31.05
N PHE A 646 -14.97 -45.33 31.20
CA PHE A 646 -14.01 -44.30 31.62
C PHE A 646 -12.80 -44.35 30.69
N SER A 647 -12.27 -43.18 30.33
CA SER A 647 -10.95 -43.12 29.68
C SER A 647 -10.16 -41.89 30.14
N THR A 648 -8.86 -42.02 30.05
CA THR A 648 -7.92 -40.92 30.27
C THR A 648 -7.03 -40.79 29.05
N THR A 649 -6.72 -39.53 28.69
CA THR A 649 -5.85 -39.19 27.57
C THR A 649 -4.71 -38.31 28.06
N TYR A 650 -3.49 -38.72 27.71
CA TYR A 650 -2.30 -37.92 27.84
C TYR A 650 -1.90 -37.38 26.46
N SER A 651 -1.78 -36.07 26.34
CA SER A 651 -1.33 -35.39 25.12
C SER A 651 0.01 -34.72 25.33
N TYR A 652 0.94 -34.91 24.40
CA TYR A 652 2.24 -34.25 24.44
C TYR A 652 2.44 -33.43 23.17
N SER A 653 2.09 -32.17 23.24
CA SER A 653 2.16 -31.23 22.13
C SER A 653 1.44 -31.78 20.89
N ASP A 654 1.93 -31.43 19.72
CA ASP A 654 1.52 -31.98 18.42
C ASP A 654 2.23 -33.30 18.05
N ILE A 655 2.96 -33.90 18.99
CA ILE A 655 3.82 -35.07 18.75
C ILE A 655 3.03 -36.37 18.94
N PHE A 656 2.44 -36.58 20.11
CA PHE A 656 1.66 -37.79 20.37
C PHE A 656 0.54 -37.61 21.38
N GLN A 657 -0.40 -38.54 21.32
CA GLN A 657 -1.47 -38.73 22.30
C GLN A 657 -1.55 -40.21 22.66
N ALA A 658 -1.65 -40.50 23.93
CA ALA A 658 -1.86 -41.87 24.41
C ALA A 658 -3.06 -41.92 25.36
N GLY A 659 -3.81 -43.00 25.31
CA GLY A 659 -4.97 -43.15 26.17
C GLY A 659 -5.18 -44.54 26.68
N LEU A 660 -5.74 -44.59 27.87
CA LEU A 660 -6.24 -45.82 28.51
C LEU A 660 -7.72 -45.66 28.75
N GLY A 661 -8.48 -46.69 28.43
CA GLY A 661 -9.91 -46.73 28.67
C GLY A 661 -10.39 -48.09 29.10
N GLY A 662 -11.58 -48.12 29.68
CA GLY A 662 -12.25 -49.34 30.02
C GLY A 662 -13.70 -49.12 30.33
N GLY A 663 -14.49 -50.18 30.25
CA GLY A 663 -15.91 -50.10 30.47
C GLY A 663 -16.55 -51.44 30.82
N VAL A 664 -17.77 -51.37 31.29
CA VAL A 664 -18.61 -52.51 31.57
C VAL A 664 -19.97 -52.29 30.93
N MET A 665 -20.39 -53.21 30.10
CA MET A 665 -21.68 -53.28 29.50
C MET A 665 -22.47 -54.48 30.04
N LYS A 666 -23.63 -54.23 30.62
CA LYS A 666 -24.54 -55.27 31.11
C LYS A 666 -25.74 -55.36 30.17
N PHE A 667 -26.09 -56.58 29.80
CA PHE A 667 -27.27 -56.93 29.02
C PHE A 667 -28.39 -57.36 29.95
N ASP A 668 -29.64 -57.11 29.59
CA ASP A 668 -30.80 -57.43 30.40
C ASP A 668 -31.14 -58.95 30.37
N ASP A 669 -30.48 -59.72 29.50
CA ASP A 669 -30.50 -61.17 29.45
C ASP A 669 -29.54 -61.82 30.46
N GLY A 670 -28.84 -61.04 31.29
CA GLY A 670 -27.86 -61.50 32.30
C GLY A 670 -26.41 -61.56 31.82
N ASN A 671 -26.16 -61.34 30.53
CA ASN A 671 -24.81 -61.28 29.99
C ASN A 671 -24.08 -60.00 30.40
N SER A 672 -22.76 -60.04 30.39
CA SER A 672 -21.94 -58.84 30.57
C SER A 672 -20.69 -58.87 29.68
N ARG A 673 -20.30 -57.70 29.19
CA ARG A 673 -19.06 -57.49 28.48
C ARG A 673 -18.22 -56.48 29.26
N LYS A 674 -16.96 -56.83 29.51
CA LYS A 674 -15.96 -55.95 30.07
C LYS A 674 -14.92 -55.67 28.98
N GLU A 675 -14.53 -54.45 28.87
CA GLU A 675 -13.52 -54.02 27.90
C GLU A 675 -12.47 -53.14 28.56
N ALA A 676 -11.25 -53.28 28.09
CA ALA A 676 -10.15 -52.37 28.40
C ALA A 676 -9.41 -52.12 27.11
N ASN A 677 -9.05 -50.90 26.87
CA ASN A 677 -8.30 -50.53 25.68
C ASN A 677 -7.13 -49.58 26.01
N PHE A 678 -6.11 -49.70 25.21
CA PHE A 678 -5.02 -48.77 25.14
C PHE A 678 -4.89 -48.27 23.70
N TRP A 679 -4.64 -47.02 23.54
CA TRP A 679 -4.35 -46.45 22.22
C TRP A 679 -3.21 -45.42 22.27
N LEU A 680 -2.48 -45.35 21.15
CA LEU A 680 -1.38 -44.40 20.95
C LEU A 680 -1.50 -43.83 19.51
N ASN A 681 -1.62 -42.55 19.41
CA ASN A 681 -1.51 -41.82 18.15
C ASN A 681 -0.16 -41.08 18.15
N LEU A 682 0.69 -41.39 17.18
CA LEU A 682 2.00 -40.80 17.02
C LEU A 682 2.10 -40.07 15.70
N ASN A 683 2.27 -38.76 15.74
CA ASN A 683 2.51 -37.96 14.56
C ASN A 683 4.00 -38.08 14.16
N THR A 684 4.30 -39.05 13.30
CA THR A 684 5.68 -39.39 12.93
C THR A 684 6.27 -38.40 11.95
N PHE A 685 5.44 -37.91 11.06
CA PHE A 685 5.88 -37.02 9.98
C PHE A 685 4.73 -36.11 9.56
N LYS A 686 5.03 -34.83 9.41
CA LYS A 686 4.15 -33.87 8.79
C LYS A 686 5.01 -32.89 7.96
N HIS A 687 4.71 -32.79 6.69
CA HIS A 687 5.39 -31.89 5.78
C HIS A 687 4.48 -31.53 4.62
N ASP A 688 4.20 -30.25 4.45
CA ASP A 688 3.31 -29.69 3.44
C ASP A 688 1.91 -30.35 3.46
N ARG A 689 1.61 -31.12 2.43
CA ARG A 689 0.32 -31.83 2.26
C ARG A 689 0.34 -33.26 2.80
N TRP A 690 1.48 -33.72 3.26
CA TRP A 690 1.65 -35.09 3.72
C TRP A 690 1.73 -35.15 5.23
N ALA A 691 0.95 -36.04 5.82
CA ALA A 691 1.02 -36.36 7.22
C ALA A 691 1.00 -37.88 7.39
N LEU A 692 1.90 -38.39 8.23
CA LEU A 692 1.93 -39.78 8.63
C LEU A 692 1.68 -39.84 10.12
N THR A 693 0.53 -40.40 10.48
CA THR A 693 0.15 -40.67 11.86
C THR A 693 0.05 -42.19 12.04
N ASN A 694 0.79 -42.71 12.98
CA ASN A 694 0.73 -44.10 13.37
C ASN A 694 -0.27 -44.27 14.53
N ASN A 695 -1.28 -45.09 14.33
CA ASN A 695 -2.30 -45.36 15.32
C ASN A 695 -2.12 -46.83 15.80
N PHE A 696 -1.84 -46.98 17.09
CA PHE A 696 -1.79 -48.28 17.73
C PHE A 696 -2.99 -48.41 18.66
N ARG A 697 -3.68 -49.54 18.62
CA ARG A 697 -4.79 -49.83 19.51
C ARG A 697 -4.76 -51.28 19.93
N VAL A 698 -5.00 -51.51 21.20
CA VAL A 698 -5.20 -52.80 21.80
C VAL A 698 -6.52 -52.74 22.58
N ASP A 699 -7.41 -53.67 22.30
CA ASP A 699 -8.75 -53.75 22.93
C ASP A 699 -8.83 -55.00 23.81
#